data_d5b116cba51a5d7d21d725435a7ba381
#
_entry.id   d5b116cba51a5d7d21d725435a7ba381
#
_cell.length_a   1.000
_cell.length_b   1.000
_cell.length_c   1.000
_cell.angle_alpha   90.00
_cell.angle_beta   90.00
_cell.angle_gamma   90.00
#
_symmetry.space_group_name_H-M   'P 1'
#
loop_
_entity.id
_entity.type
_entity.pdbx_description
1 polymer ?
#
loop_
_entity_poly.entity_id
_entity_poly.type
_entity_poly.pdbx_seq_one_letter_code
_entity_poly.pdbx_strand_id
1 'polypeptide(L)'
;MKEKESMTRTGKKIVCICMILSLILTCILCVTPVTAKAAEEETPERVVRVGSFEDTFNYVNEKGARKGYGYELLETLSGYTGWKFEYVTCDWSNCFEKLINGEFDIMGDISYTEERAKQMLFSDEPMGEEKYYLYADLSDTDISVYNFQTLNGKRIGVLRGTQPEVMLTEWEQKYDLKTTHVNIANNDDVNRKLADHEIDAFVSLEESLWAAQGISTVVNVGKSGIYYAINKDHPEIKEELDNAMRRLEDDNPFYLADLYKQYFSLDYTPILSGEEKKWLKEHGAIRIGFLKDDAGISTIEMPEGRFSGAMTDYIQYATGCLGNQKLDFELTEYNSYEEETKALQSDEIDMIFHFSQNLDTAEEYHFAFTNTAWTYNLMAVTNKTSFNENESNRIAVPKDDLPLEKHIEYYYPQWEIVECDSVDDAANLVIKKHADGFVTGVASASDYSEKYNLYSLPLSNPEKSAFAVKSGNHYLLSILNKTIKAMPSNMLTSAIAMYESTPGKVTLAKFVKDNLAVVLLCSAVVIMLILISILGLLQKARQAETVAKQAADETQQLNKKLQIAVEKAESANLAKTNFLNNMSHDIRTPMNVILGYNQMLGKRLTDPKLLDYQKKIEQSGNMLLSIINNVLDMARIESGRVELDEDYVKVSSILREFYDVFEEEAQRKGITFLHEDNVV
;
A
#
# COMPACT_ATOMS: atom_id res chain seq x y z
N MET A 1 15.64 -72.05 13.88
CA MET A 1 14.82 -70.93 14.32
C MET A 1 15.30 -69.58 13.72
N LYS A 2 16.59 -69.42 13.40
CA LYS A 2 17.13 -68.17 12.77
C LYS A 2 16.80 -68.00 11.28
N GLU A 3 16.56 -69.07 10.53
CA GLU A 3 16.22 -68.99 9.08
C GLU A 3 14.73 -68.55 8.85
N LYS A 4 13.82 -68.89 9.74
CA LYS A 4 12.40 -68.50 9.60
C LYS A 4 12.15 -67.02 9.88
N GLU A 5 12.98 -66.38 10.70
CA GLU A 5 12.86 -64.92 10.96
C GLU A 5 13.44 -64.06 9.83
N SER A 6 14.43 -64.58 9.10
CA SER A 6 15.00 -63.88 7.94
C SER A 6 14.02 -63.82 6.75
N MET A 7 13.29 -64.94 6.49
CA MET A 7 12.29 -64.99 5.41
C MET A 7 11.07 -64.06 5.66
N THR A 8 10.65 -63.92 6.90
CA THR A 8 9.52 -63.03 7.26
C THR A 8 9.89 -61.56 7.17
N ARG A 9 11.13 -61.19 7.41
CA ARG A 9 11.62 -59.82 7.30
C ARG A 9 11.79 -59.36 5.85
N THR A 10 12.21 -60.27 4.96
CA THR A 10 12.34 -60.04 3.52
C THR A 10 10.95 -59.94 2.86
N GLY A 11 10.02 -60.82 3.24
CA GLY A 11 8.62 -60.78 2.77
C GLY A 11 7.90 -59.50 3.14
N LYS A 12 8.07 -59.01 4.39
CA LYS A 12 7.50 -57.72 4.82
C LYS A 12 8.10 -56.52 4.07
N LYS A 13 9.40 -56.55 3.73
CA LYS A 13 10.03 -55.50 2.92
C LYS A 13 9.52 -55.50 1.48
N ILE A 14 9.30 -56.66 0.88
CA ILE A 14 8.74 -56.79 -0.47
C ILE A 14 7.30 -56.28 -0.50
N VAL A 15 6.47 -56.63 0.48
CA VAL A 15 5.08 -56.16 0.59
C VAL A 15 5.04 -54.63 0.78
N CYS A 16 5.90 -54.04 1.62
CA CYS A 16 6.01 -52.58 1.75
C CYS A 16 6.47 -51.90 0.45
N ILE A 17 7.42 -52.49 -0.28
CA ILE A 17 7.87 -51.92 -1.57
C ILE A 17 6.75 -52.02 -2.62
N CYS A 18 6.01 -53.11 -2.65
CA CYS A 18 4.86 -53.27 -3.55
C CYS A 18 3.71 -52.32 -3.18
N MET A 19 3.44 -52.05 -1.88
CA MET A 19 2.47 -51.03 -1.46
C MET A 19 2.90 -49.60 -1.81
N ILE A 20 4.19 -49.28 -1.65
CA ILE A 20 4.72 -47.97 -2.03
C ILE A 20 4.69 -47.79 -3.55
N LEU A 21 5.03 -48.81 -4.32
CA LEU A 21 4.94 -48.79 -5.78
C LEU A 21 3.48 -48.71 -6.27
N SER A 22 2.53 -49.35 -5.60
CA SER A 22 1.11 -49.25 -5.89
C SER A 22 0.59 -47.83 -5.56
N LEU A 23 1.02 -47.21 -4.45
CA LEU A 23 0.66 -45.85 -4.09
C LEU A 23 1.25 -44.82 -5.09
N ILE A 24 2.48 -45.03 -5.52
CA ILE A 24 3.14 -44.18 -6.54
C ILE A 24 2.42 -44.34 -7.89
N LEU A 25 2.02 -45.56 -8.28
CA LEU A 25 1.27 -45.80 -9.51
C LEU A 25 -0.13 -45.21 -9.49
N THR A 26 -0.80 -45.24 -8.34
CA THR A 26 -2.10 -44.54 -8.16
C THR A 26 -1.94 -43.03 -8.17
N CYS A 27 -0.89 -42.46 -7.57
CA CYS A 27 -0.60 -41.03 -7.66
C CYS A 27 -0.24 -40.60 -9.10
N ILE A 28 0.48 -41.45 -9.88
CA ILE A 28 0.78 -41.13 -11.29
C ILE A 28 -0.47 -41.22 -12.17
N LEU A 29 -1.41 -42.12 -11.87
CA LEU A 29 -2.70 -42.18 -12.59
C LEU A 29 -3.69 -41.09 -12.20
N CYS A 30 -3.53 -40.43 -11.03
CA CYS A 30 -4.31 -39.28 -10.63
C CYS A 30 -3.74 -37.93 -11.11
N VAL A 31 -2.53 -37.92 -11.70
CA VAL A 31 -1.85 -36.71 -12.23
C VAL A 31 -1.84 -36.68 -13.76
N THR A 32 -2.63 -37.48 -14.43
CA THR A 32 -2.96 -37.17 -15.83
C THR A 32 -4.00 -36.05 -15.77
N PRO A 33 -3.67 -34.82 -16.18
CA PRO A 33 -4.71 -33.86 -16.43
C PRO A 33 -5.56 -34.47 -17.56
N VAL A 34 -6.83 -34.76 -17.25
CA VAL A 34 -7.84 -34.83 -18.29
C VAL A 34 -7.89 -33.43 -18.87
N THR A 35 -7.04 -33.17 -19.83
CA THR A 35 -7.28 -32.08 -20.76
C THR A 35 -8.52 -32.51 -21.55
N ALA A 36 -9.71 -32.23 -20.99
CA ALA A 36 -10.82 -31.91 -21.83
C ALA A 36 -10.35 -30.65 -22.59
N LYS A 37 -9.78 -30.84 -23.77
CA LYS A 37 -9.82 -29.85 -24.80
C LYS A 37 -11.31 -29.65 -25.10
N ALA A 38 -11.98 -28.77 -24.33
CA ALA A 38 -12.97 -27.94 -24.90
C ALA A 38 -12.22 -27.28 -26.07
N ALA A 39 -12.70 -27.48 -27.28
CA ALA A 39 -12.33 -26.63 -28.39
C ALA A 39 -12.76 -25.22 -27.93
N GLU A 40 -11.86 -24.48 -27.34
CA GLU A 40 -11.91 -23.04 -27.39
C GLU A 40 -11.84 -22.75 -28.88
N GLU A 41 -12.95 -22.40 -29.46
CA GLU A 41 -12.94 -21.55 -30.65
C GLU A 41 -12.03 -20.39 -30.24
N GLU A 42 -10.83 -20.35 -30.82
CA GLU A 42 -9.99 -19.16 -30.76
C GLU A 42 -10.85 -18.04 -31.36
N THR A 43 -11.56 -17.31 -30.53
CA THR A 43 -12.13 -16.04 -30.92
C THR A 43 -10.93 -15.23 -31.40
N PRO A 44 -10.95 -14.75 -32.65
CA PRO A 44 -9.83 -13.98 -33.19
C PRO A 44 -9.56 -12.84 -32.23
N GLU A 45 -8.32 -12.73 -31.75
CA GLU A 45 -7.88 -11.65 -30.84
C GLU A 45 -8.25 -10.32 -31.48
N ARG A 46 -9.22 -9.63 -30.91
CA ARG A 46 -9.65 -8.34 -31.39
C ARG A 46 -8.70 -7.26 -30.97
N VAL A 47 -8.13 -6.54 -31.91
CA VAL A 47 -7.34 -5.34 -31.64
C VAL A 47 -8.27 -4.14 -31.62
N VAL A 48 -8.32 -3.42 -30.50
CA VAL A 48 -9.08 -2.18 -30.33
C VAL A 48 -8.10 -1.01 -30.26
N ARG A 49 -8.28 -0.03 -31.13
CA ARG A 49 -7.45 1.17 -31.16
C ARG A 49 -7.97 2.17 -30.13
N VAL A 50 -7.09 2.60 -29.23
CA VAL A 50 -7.41 3.49 -28.10
C VAL A 50 -6.80 4.86 -28.35
N GLY A 51 -7.62 5.89 -28.41
CA GLY A 51 -7.15 7.27 -28.43
C GLY A 51 -6.54 7.62 -27.06
N SER A 52 -5.33 8.15 -27.07
CA SER A 52 -4.57 8.46 -25.87
C SER A 52 -3.99 9.87 -25.93
N PHE A 53 -4.35 10.70 -25.01
CA PHE A 53 -3.70 11.96 -24.68
C PHE A 53 -3.05 11.85 -23.30
N GLU A 54 -2.06 12.67 -23.03
CA GLU A 54 -1.26 12.57 -21.81
C GLU A 54 -1.91 13.38 -20.68
N ASP A 55 -2.34 12.67 -19.63
CA ASP A 55 -2.93 13.22 -18.42
C ASP A 55 -2.77 12.24 -17.24
N THR A 56 -3.48 12.47 -16.11
CA THR A 56 -3.46 11.56 -14.95
C THR A 56 -4.16 10.22 -15.25
N PHE A 57 -5.08 10.17 -16.20
CA PHE A 57 -5.77 8.94 -16.60
C PHE A 57 -4.92 8.06 -17.49
N ASN A 58 -4.00 8.66 -18.26
CA ASN A 58 -3.19 7.94 -19.25
C ASN A 58 -1.88 8.68 -19.54
N TYR A 59 -0.78 8.21 -18.99
CA TYR A 59 0.55 8.80 -19.19
C TYR A 59 1.63 7.76 -19.39
N VAL A 60 2.77 8.21 -19.91
CA VAL A 60 3.97 7.38 -20.05
C VAL A 60 4.99 7.82 -19.03
N ASN A 61 5.38 6.93 -18.13
CA ASN A 61 6.36 7.26 -17.09
C ASN A 61 7.80 7.41 -17.65
N GLU A 62 8.72 7.87 -16.82
CA GLU A 62 10.13 8.08 -17.19
C GLU A 62 10.83 6.82 -17.74
N LYS A 63 10.32 5.63 -17.45
CA LYS A 63 10.84 4.33 -17.93
C LYS A 63 10.20 3.88 -19.25
N GLY A 64 9.31 4.70 -19.83
CA GLY A 64 8.60 4.40 -21.06
C GLY A 64 7.42 3.42 -20.90
N ALA A 65 7.00 3.14 -19.66
CA ALA A 65 5.84 2.30 -19.40
C ALA A 65 4.57 3.16 -19.29
N ARG A 66 3.49 2.72 -19.96
CA ARG A 66 2.17 3.37 -19.85
C ARG A 66 1.57 3.09 -18.47
N LYS A 67 0.95 4.09 -17.92
CA LYS A 67 0.33 4.11 -16.60
C LYS A 67 -0.89 5.01 -16.61
N GLY A 68 -1.68 4.98 -15.56
CA GLY A 68 -2.82 5.85 -15.34
C GLY A 68 -4.08 5.07 -15.04
N TYR A 69 -5.05 5.74 -14.46
CA TYR A 69 -6.34 5.18 -14.09
C TYR A 69 -7.05 4.53 -15.29
N GLY A 70 -7.19 5.25 -16.39
CA GLY A 70 -7.86 4.78 -17.59
C GLY A 70 -7.12 3.62 -18.27
N TYR A 71 -5.78 3.65 -18.24
CA TYR A 71 -4.97 2.56 -18.76
C TYR A 71 -5.17 1.28 -17.94
N GLU A 72 -5.07 1.32 -16.62
CA GLU A 72 -5.23 0.13 -15.78
C GLU A 72 -6.65 -0.43 -15.82
N LEU A 73 -7.65 0.44 -15.91
CA LEU A 73 -9.04 0.00 -16.09
C LEU A 73 -9.23 -0.75 -17.41
N LEU A 74 -8.74 -0.20 -18.54
CA LEU A 74 -8.82 -0.90 -19.83
C LEU A 74 -8.08 -2.24 -19.81
N GLU A 75 -6.88 -2.29 -19.25
CA GLU A 75 -6.13 -3.54 -19.12
C GLU A 75 -6.89 -4.58 -18.26
N THR A 76 -7.59 -4.13 -17.22
CA THR A 76 -8.46 -5.02 -16.43
C THR A 76 -9.66 -5.49 -17.24
N LEU A 77 -10.31 -4.59 -18.00
CA LEU A 77 -11.44 -4.94 -18.85
C LEU A 77 -11.04 -5.86 -20.01
N SER A 78 -9.76 -5.83 -20.43
CA SER A 78 -9.23 -6.79 -21.42
C SER A 78 -9.34 -8.24 -20.96
N GLY A 79 -9.26 -8.48 -19.64
CA GLY A 79 -9.48 -9.80 -19.06
C GLY A 79 -10.90 -10.36 -19.28
N TYR A 80 -11.89 -9.48 -19.45
CA TYR A 80 -13.29 -9.85 -19.71
C TYR A 80 -13.64 -9.89 -21.20
N THR A 81 -12.99 -9.05 -22.01
CA THR A 81 -13.28 -8.91 -23.44
C THR A 81 -12.35 -9.72 -24.33
N GLY A 82 -11.15 -10.05 -23.86
CA GLY A 82 -10.09 -10.64 -24.68
C GLY A 82 -9.45 -9.66 -25.66
N TRP A 83 -9.69 -8.35 -25.49
CA TRP A 83 -9.14 -7.33 -26.38
C TRP A 83 -7.64 -7.17 -26.22
N LYS A 84 -6.98 -6.77 -27.31
CA LYS A 84 -5.64 -6.19 -27.31
C LYS A 84 -5.72 -4.73 -27.71
N PHE A 85 -4.96 -3.89 -27.06
CA PHE A 85 -5.01 -2.46 -27.31
C PHE A 85 -3.84 -1.98 -28.17
N GLU A 86 -4.17 -1.10 -29.12
CA GLU A 86 -3.23 -0.29 -29.87
C GLU A 86 -3.49 1.17 -29.53
N TYR A 87 -2.55 1.82 -28.83
CA TYR A 87 -2.70 3.21 -28.41
C TYR A 87 -2.28 4.20 -29.48
N VAL A 88 -3.22 5.06 -29.90
CA VAL A 88 -3.02 6.12 -30.88
C VAL A 88 -2.93 7.46 -30.16
N THR A 89 -1.78 8.11 -30.21
CA THR A 89 -1.59 9.41 -29.53
C THR A 89 -2.35 10.52 -30.27
N CYS A 90 -3.03 11.35 -29.50
CA CYS A 90 -3.72 12.55 -29.98
C CYS A 90 -3.53 13.71 -28.98
N ASP A 91 -3.83 14.92 -29.41
CA ASP A 91 -3.97 16.06 -28.51
C ASP A 91 -5.45 16.24 -28.16
N TRP A 92 -5.76 16.72 -26.97
CA TRP A 92 -7.15 16.94 -26.54
C TRP A 92 -7.98 17.70 -27.58
N SER A 93 -7.39 18.68 -28.24
CA SER A 93 -8.06 19.51 -29.26
C SER A 93 -8.49 18.75 -30.52
N ASN A 94 -7.88 17.61 -30.83
CA ASN A 94 -8.16 16.83 -32.06
C ASN A 94 -8.63 15.40 -31.82
N CYS A 95 -8.60 14.92 -30.56
CA CYS A 95 -9.02 13.56 -30.24
C CYS A 95 -10.45 13.24 -30.65
N PHE A 96 -11.38 14.16 -30.46
CA PHE A 96 -12.78 13.97 -30.85
C PHE A 96 -12.95 13.80 -32.37
N GLU A 97 -12.25 14.64 -33.13
CA GLU A 97 -12.29 14.56 -34.61
C GLU A 97 -11.72 13.23 -35.10
N LYS A 98 -10.61 12.79 -34.53
CA LYS A 98 -9.97 11.50 -34.84
C LYS A 98 -10.86 10.31 -34.47
N LEU A 99 -11.55 10.33 -33.32
CA LEU A 99 -12.53 9.30 -32.97
C LEU A 99 -13.66 9.25 -33.97
N ILE A 100 -14.25 10.39 -34.32
CA ILE A 100 -15.36 10.49 -35.28
C ILE A 100 -14.94 9.98 -36.65
N ASN A 101 -13.72 10.30 -37.09
CA ASN A 101 -13.15 9.89 -38.36
C ASN A 101 -12.67 8.43 -38.40
N GLY A 102 -12.72 7.70 -37.26
CA GLY A 102 -12.35 6.31 -37.19
C GLY A 102 -10.83 6.06 -37.21
N GLU A 103 -10.01 7.04 -36.80
CA GLU A 103 -8.57 6.82 -36.63
C GLU A 103 -8.30 5.89 -35.45
N PHE A 104 -9.16 5.89 -34.44
CA PHE A 104 -9.22 4.92 -33.35
C PHE A 104 -10.68 4.62 -32.97
N ASP A 105 -10.89 3.60 -32.16
CA ASP A 105 -12.21 3.01 -31.95
C ASP A 105 -12.84 3.49 -30.63
N ILE A 106 -12.04 3.75 -29.62
CA ILE A 106 -12.45 4.11 -28.27
C ILE A 106 -11.49 5.12 -27.65
N MET A 107 -11.99 5.99 -26.78
CA MET A 107 -11.22 6.81 -25.87
C MET A 107 -11.94 6.96 -24.52
N GLY A 108 -11.19 7.06 -23.44
CA GLY A 108 -11.73 7.30 -22.11
C GLY A 108 -11.69 8.77 -21.72
N ASP A 109 -12.09 9.03 -20.47
CA ASP A 109 -12.02 10.34 -19.82
C ASP A 109 -12.88 11.43 -20.48
N ILE A 110 -14.08 11.05 -20.90
CA ILE A 110 -14.98 11.93 -21.63
C ILE A 110 -16.27 12.17 -20.84
N SER A 111 -16.52 13.44 -20.48
CA SER A 111 -17.80 13.82 -19.91
C SER A 111 -18.92 13.69 -20.96
N TYR A 112 -20.03 13.06 -20.58
CA TYR A 112 -21.20 12.92 -21.43
C TYR A 112 -21.86 14.28 -21.65
N THR A 113 -22.22 14.57 -22.90
CA THR A 113 -23.15 15.65 -23.26
C THR A 113 -24.07 15.18 -24.38
N GLU A 114 -25.30 15.69 -24.43
CA GLU A 114 -26.25 15.37 -25.52
C GLU A 114 -25.70 15.73 -26.90
N GLU A 115 -24.87 16.74 -27.00
CA GLU A 115 -24.26 17.18 -28.25
C GLU A 115 -23.20 16.18 -28.73
N ARG A 116 -22.35 15.71 -27.84
CA ARG A 116 -21.36 14.66 -28.14
C ARG A 116 -22.03 13.34 -28.47
N ALA A 117 -23.11 12.96 -27.78
CA ALA A 117 -23.86 11.74 -28.02
C ALA A 117 -24.52 11.70 -29.43
N LYS A 118 -24.68 12.84 -30.09
CA LYS A 118 -25.09 12.88 -31.52
C LYS A 118 -23.97 12.41 -32.45
N GLN A 119 -22.72 12.46 -32.04
CA GLN A 119 -21.56 12.21 -32.89
C GLN A 119 -20.81 10.92 -32.54
N MET A 120 -20.89 10.44 -31.30
CA MET A 120 -20.23 9.24 -30.79
C MET A 120 -21.13 8.44 -29.86
N LEU A 121 -20.78 7.18 -29.58
CA LEU A 121 -21.44 6.36 -28.58
C LEU A 121 -20.71 6.55 -27.24
N PHE A 122 -21.44 6.30 -26.15
CA PHE A 122 -20.89 6.32 -24.80
C PHE A 122 -21.14 4.99 -24.12
N SER A 123 -20.24 4.59 -23.20
CA SER A 123 -20.53 3.48 -22.27
C SER A 123 -21.78 3.79 -21.45
N ASP A 124 -22.52 2.75 -21.06
CA ASP A 124 -23.73 2.92 -20.23
C ASP A 124 -23.35 3.37 -18.82
N GLU A 125 -22.32 2.75 -18.24
CA GLU A 125 -21.80 3.11 -16.94
C GLU A 125 -20.57 4.03 -17.07
N PRO A 126 -20.39 4.97 -16.13
CA PRO A 126 -19.20 5.80 -16.10
C PRO A 126 -17.96 4.97 -15.77
N MET A 127 -16.85 5.26 -16.41
CA MET A 127 -15.55 4.69 -16.07
C MET A 127 -15.00 5.27 -14.75
N GLY A 128 -15.52 6.40 -14.30
CA GLY A 128 -15.12 7.09 -13.09
C GLY A 128 -15.88 8.40 -12.91
N GLU A 129 -15.52 9.15 -11.90
CA GLU A 129 -16.09 10.46 -11.61
C GLU A 129 -14.98 11.51 -11.47
N GLU A 130 -15.13 12.62 -12.12
CA GLU A 130 -14.39 13.84 -11.85
C GLU A 130 -15.09 14.66 -10.77
N LYS A 131 -14.35 15.07 -9.76
CA LYS A 131 -14.85 15.96 -8.72
C LYS A 131 -14.26 17.33 -8.89
N TYR A 132 -15.13 18.33 -8.81
CA TYR A 132 -14.75 19.72 -8.96
C TYR A 132 -14.84 20.43 -7.60
N TYR A 133 -13.74 21.08 -7.24
CA TYR A 133 -13.62 21.79 -5.97
C TYR A 133 -13.40 23.28 -6.21
N LEU A 134 -13.99 24.07 -5.33
CA LEU A 134 -13.59 25.47 -5.17
C LEU A 134 -12.30 25.48 -4.32
N TYR A 135 -11.29 26.14 -4.82
CA TYR A 135 -9.99 26.30 -4.19
C TYR A 135 -9.73 27.76 -3.83
N ALA A 136 -9.07 28.00 -2.69
CA ALA A 136 -8.63 29.33 -2.28
C ALA A 136 -7.36 29.23 -1.42
N ASP A 137 -6.59 30.30 -1.38
CA ASP A 137 -5.56 30.49 -0.37
C ASP A 137 -6.22 30.87 0.97
N LEU A 138 -6.55 29.87 1.78
CA LEU A 138 -7.20 30.08 3.07
C LEU A 138 -6.31 30.79 4.11
N SER A 139 -5.05 31.07 3.80
CA SER A 139 -4.13 31.82 4.66
C SER A 139 -4.21 33.32 4.44
N ASP A 140 -4.65 33.75 3.26
CA ASP A 140 -4.66 35.16 2.80
C ASP A 140 -6.05 35.61 2.30
N THR A 141 -7.13 34.94 2.72
CA THR A 141 -8.50 35.29 2.35
C THR A 141 -9.43 35.23 3.55
N ASP A 142 -10.54 35.96 3.46
CA ASP A 142 -11.67 35.88 4.38
C ASP A 142 -12.72 34.81 4.00
N ILE A 143 -12.41 33.97 3.01
CA ILE A 143 -13.24 32.81 2.62
C ILE A 143 -13.21 31.77 3.72
N SER A 144 -14.39 31.37 4.20
CA SER A 144 -14.57 30.39 5.25
C SER A 144 -15.09 29.07 4.69
N VAL A 145 -14.44 27.95 5.04
CA VAL A 145 -14.94 26.60 4.75
C VAL A 145 -16.17 26.24 5.59
N TYR A 146 -16.46 26.98 6.65
CA TYR A 146 -17.59 26.78 7.57
C TYR A 146 -18.80 27.67 7.25
N ASN A 147 -18.60 28.69 6.41
CA ASN A 147 -19.66 29.63 6.06
C ASN A 147 -19.53 30.06 4.58
N PHE A 148 -20.28 29.45 3.71
CA PHE A 148 -20.25 29.73 2.27
C PHE A 148 -20.74 31.15 1.92
N GLN A 149 -21.45 31.82 2.81
CA GLN A 149 -21.88 33.23 2.59
C GLN A 149 -20.69 34.19 2.47
N THR A 150 -19.51 33.81 2.95
CA THR A 150 -18.25 34.56 2.74
C THR A 150 -17.82 34.64 1.28
N LEU A 151 -18.36 33.76 0.43
CA LEU A 151 -18.14 33.80 -1.02
C LEU A 151 -18.93 34.88 -1.74
N ASN A 152 -19.95 35.47 -1.12
CA ASN A 152 -20.71 36.55 -1.75
C ASN A 152 -19.83 37.74 -2.12
N GLY A 153 -19.94 38.16 -3.38
CA GLY A 153 -19.16 39.25 -3.95
C GLY A 153 -17.74 38.87 -4.36
N LYS A 154 -17.31 37.62 -4.14
CA LYS A 154 -15.98 37.15 -4.53
C LYS A 154 -15.89 36.92 -6.02
N ARG A 155 -14.67 36.99 -6.54
CA ARG A 155 -14.31 36.72 -7.94
C ARG A 155 -13.80 35.28 -8.02
N ILE A 156 -14.54 34.46 -8.73
CA ILE A 156 -14.23 33.03 -8.84
C ILE A 156 -13.69 32.75 -10.26
N GLY A 157 -12.45 32.29 -10.30
CA GLY A 157 -11.83 31.81 -11.53
C GLY A 157 -12.49 30.53 -12.01
N VAL A 158 -12.97 30.49 -13.25
CA VAL A 158 -13.56 29.30 -13.87
C VAL A 158 -13.31 29.30 -15.39
N LEU A 159 -13.07 28.12 -15.96
CA LEU A 159 -12.94 27.97 -17.40
C LEU A 159 -14.35 28.08 -18.04
N ARG A 160 -14.59 29.16 -18.78
CA ARG A 160 -15.90 29.45 -19.36
C ARG A 160 -16.32 28.44 -20.41
N GLY A 161 -17.61 28.15 -20.47
CA GLY A 161 -18.20 27.20 -21.43
C GLY A 161 -17.90 25.74 -21.13
N THR A 162 -17.49 25.43 -19.90
CA THR A 162 -17.15 24.08 -19.45
C THR A 162 -18.05 23.59 -18.33
N GLN A 163 -17.99 22.31 -18.02
CA GLN A 163 -18.74 21.69 -16.92
C GLN A 163 -18.50 22.34 -15.56
N PRO A 164 -17.25 22.68 -15.18
CA PRO A 164 -16.97 23.44 -13.96
C PRO A 164 -17.79 24.72 -13.80
N GLU A 165 -18.00 25.48 -14.88
CA GLU A 165 -18.82 26.72 -14.82
C GLU A 165 -20.29 26.40 -14.58
N VAL A 166 -20.82 25.36 -15.22
CA VAL A 166 -22.21 24.91 -15.01
C VAL A 166 -22.42 24.47 -13.58
N MET A 167 -21.51 23.64 -13.04
CA MET A 167 -21.59 23.11 -11.69
C MET A 167 -21.46 24.22 -10.64
N LEU A 168 -20.53 25.14 -10.83
CA LEU A 168 -20.41 26.30 -9.96
C LEU A 168 -21.71 27.11 -9.94
N THR A 169 -22.29 27.38 -11.10
CA THR A 169 -23.55 28.13 -11.22
C THR A 169 -24.72 27.44 -10.51
N GLU A 170 -24.85 26.11 -10.69
CA GLU A 170 -25.88 25.31 -10.02
C GLU A 170 -25.67 25.28 -8.51
N TRP A 171 -24.42 25.14 -8.07
CA TRP A 171 -24.04 25.16 -6.66
C TRP A 171 -24.33 26.52 -6.02
N GLU A 172 -24.01 27.63 -6.70
CA GLU A 172 -24.31 28.98 -6.25
C GLU A 172 -25.81 29.21 -6.10
N GLN A 173 -26.59 28.75 -7.07
CA GLN A 173 -28.06 28.82 -6.99
C GLN A 173 -28.60 28.05 -5.78
N LYS A 174 -28.08 26.87 -5.53
CA LYS A 174 -28.50 26.05 -4.39
C LYS A 174 -28.27 26.71 -3.05
N TYR A 175 -27.21 27.50 -2.91
CA TYR A 175 -26.81 28.15 -1.64
C TYR A 175 -27.08 29.63 -1.61
N ASP A 176 -27.83 30.18 -2.61
CA ASP A 176 -28.16 31.60 -2.78
C ASP A 176 -26.93 32.52 -2.70
N LEU A 177 -25.89 32.15 -3.46
CA LEU A 177 -24.63 32.88 -3.54
C LEU A 177 -24.57 33.75 -4.79
N LYS A 178 -23.87 34.87 -4.68
CA LYS A 178 -23.65 35.83 -5.79
C LYS A 178 -22.17 36.11 -5.90
N THR A 179 -21.53 35.44 -6.80
CA THR A 179 -20.11 35.63 -7.10
C THR A 179 -19.93 36.28 -8.49
N THR A 180 -18.70 36.56 -8.85
CA THR A 180 -18.33 37.05 -10.19
C THR A 180 -17.42 36.04 -10.85
N HIS A 181 -17.89 35.42 -11.95
CA HIS A 181 -17.08 34.49 -12.72
C HIS A 181 -16.01 35.21 -13.54
N VAL A 182 -14.77 34.89 -13.31
CA VAL A 182 -13.60 35.36 -14.07
C VAL A 182 -13.05 34.23 -14.92
N ASN A 183 -12.92 34.46 -16.24
CA ASN A 183 -12.38 33.42 -17.10
C ASN A 183 -10.92 33.13 -16.77
N ILE A 184 -10.58 31.87 -16.62
CA ILE A 184 -9.20 31.35 -16.51
C ILE A 184 -8.89 30.50 -17.74
N ALA A 185 -7.63 30.39 -18.13
CA ALA A 185 -7.22 29.63 -19.31
C ALA A 185 -6.53 28.31 -18.96
N ASN A 186 -5.70 28.31 -17.92
CA ASN A 186 -4.91 27.15 -17.44
C ASN A 186 -4.38 27.44 -16.03
N ASN A 187 -3.63 26.49 -15.47
CA ASN A 187 -3.08 26.57 -14.12
C ASN A 187 -2.11 27.76 -13.93
N ASP A 188 -1.32 28.12 -14.95
CA ASP A 188 -0.42 29.27 -14.89
C ASP A 188 -1.21 30.60 -14.81
N ASP A 189 -2.32 30.70 -15.54
CA ASP A 189 -3.21 31.85 -15.50
C ASP A 189 -3.92 31.95 -14.14
N VAL A 190 -4.29 30.82 -13.52
CA VAL A 190 -4.82 30.75 -12.14
C VAL A 190 -3.79 31.33 -11.17
N ASN A 191 -2.55 30.82 -11.20
CA ASN A 191 -1.48 31.26 -10.31
C ASN A 191 -1.22 32.75 -10.43
N ARG A 192 -1.14 33.26 -11.66
CA ARG A 192 -0.97 34.68 -11.92
C ARG A 192 -2.13 35.51 -11.37
N LYS A 193 -3.37 35.10 -11.64
CA LYS A 193 -4.56 35.85 -11.22
C LYS A 193 -4.79 35.84 -9.72
N LEU A 194 -4.42 34.75 -9.02
CA LEU A 194 -4.40 34.72 -7.56
C LEU A 194 -3.36 35.70 -7.01
N ALA A 195 -2.12 35.63 -7.51
CA ALA A 195 -1.04 36.52 -7.08
C ALA A 195 -1.34 38.01 -7.33
N ASP A 196 -2.00 38.32 -8.45
CA ASP A 196 -2.42 39.69 -8.80
C ASP A 196 -3.74 40.11 -8.14
N HIS A 197 -4.33 39.26 -7.28
CA HIS A 197 -5.64 39.46 -6.68
C HIS A 197 -6.76 39.77 -7.70
N GLU A 198 -6.66 39.22 -8.91
CA GLU A 198 -7.75 39.32 -9.91
C GLU A 198 -8.87 38.33 -9.62
N ILE A 199 -8.58 37.20 -8.95
CA ILE A 199 -9.53 36.23 -8.44
C ILE A 199 -9.28 35.97 -6.94
N ASP A 200 -10.32 35.62 -6.22
CA ASP A 200 -10.29 35.34 -4.78
C ASP A 200 -10.30 33.81 -4.52
N ALA A 201 -10.82 33.03 -5.49
CA ALA A 201 -10.89 31.59 -5.49
C ALA A 201 -11.02 31.10 -6.95
N PHE A 202 -10.94 29.81 -7.17
CA PHE A 202 -11.15 29.23 -8.51
C PHE A 202 -11.70 27.81 -8.41
N VAL A 203 -12.31 27.33 -9.50
CA VAL A 203 -12.78 25.94 -9.61
C VAL A 203 -11.84 25.14 -10.46
N SER A 204 -11.41 24.00 -9.93
CA SER A 204 -10.59 23.01 -10.64
C SER A 204 -10.97 21.59 -10.24
N LEU A 205 -10.42 20.62 -10.97
CA LEU A 205 -10.47 19.20 -10.60
C LEU A 205 -9.78 18.95 -9.27
N GLU A 206 -10.01 17.77 -8.70
CA GLU A 206 -9.26 17.27 -7.54
C GLU A 206 -7.79 17.06 -7.93
N GLU A 207 -6.93 18.03 -7.62
CA GLU A 207 -5.51 18.02 -7.96
C GLU A 207 -4.61 18.26 -6.74
N SER A 208 -3.56 17.44 -6.59
CA SER A 208 -2.55 17.60 -5.51
C SER A 208 -1.65 18.82 -5.70
N LEU A 209 -1.53 19.31 -6.93
CA LEU A 209 -0.71 20.48 -7.28
C LEU A 209 -1.01 21.71 -6.42
N TRP A 210 -2.27 21.96 -6.14
CA TRP A 210 -2.73 23.14 -5.39
C TRP A 210 -2.32 23.08 -3.92
N ALA A 211 -2.38 21.90 -3.31
CA ALA A 211 -1.95 21.69 -1.93
C ALA A 211 -0.44 21.99 -1.75
N ALA A 212 0.38 21.61 -2.71
CA ALA A 212 1.82 21.90 -2.70
C ALA A 212 2.12 23.41 -2.76
N GLN A 213 1.19 24.22 -3.31
CA GLN A 213 1.28 25.68 -3.38
C GLN A 213 0.65 26.41 -2.20
N GLY A 214 0.13 25.68 -1.21
CA GLY A 214 -0.55 26.28 -0.05
C GLY A 214 -2.02 26.61 -0.31
N ILE A 215 -2.57 26.22 -1.45
CA ILE A 215 -3.97 26.45 -1.84
C ILE A 215 -4.81 25.26 -1.37
N SER A 216 -5.91 25.53 -0.71
CA SER A 216 -6.75 24.50 -0.09
C SER A 216 -8.13 24.43 -0.73
N THR A 217 -8.75 23.27 -0.65
CA THR A 217 -10.16 23.10 -1.02
C THR A 217 -11.06 23.84 -0.04
N VAL A 218 -12.01 24.60 -0.56
CA VAL A 218 -13.08 25.23 0.22
C VAL A 218 -14.28 24.30 0.30
N VAL A 219 -14.73 23.80 -0.84
CA VAL A 219 -15.92 22.96 -0.94
C VAL A 219 -15.92 22.20 -2.27
N ASN A 220 -16.55 21.01 -2.28
CA ASN A 220 -16.90 20.34 -3.52
C ASN A 220 -18.13 21.03 -4.14
N VAL A 221 -18.00 21.52 -5.38
CA VAL A 221 -19.08 22.21 -6.10
C VAL A 221 -19.88 21.29 -7.00
N GLY A 222 -19.33 20.10 -7.31
CA GLY A 222 -20.03 19.12 -8.11
C GLY A 222 -19.13 17.95 -8.54
N LYS A 223 -19.74 17.01 -9.20
CA LYS A 223 -19.07 15.86 -9.80
C LYS A 223 -19.70 15.54 -11.15
N SER A 224 -18.90 15.05 -12.09
CA SER A 224 -19.33 14.60 -13.40
C SER A 224 -18.86 13.17 -13.62
N GLY A 225 -19.75 12.32 -14.13
CA GLY A 225 -19.34 11.03 -14.65
C GLY A 225 -18.46 11.21 -15.88
N ILE A 226 -17.39 10.46 -15.95
CA ILE A 226 -16.57 10.32 -17.15
C ILE A 226 -16.79 8.94 -17.76
N TYR A 227 -16.81 8.89 -19.06
CA TYR A 227 -17.24 7.73 -19.82
C TYR A 227 -16.22 7.36 -20.88
N TYR A 228 -16.34 6.16 -21.39
CA TYR A 228 -15.71 5.82 -22.65
C TYR A 228 -16.57 6.34 -23.81
N ALA A 229 -15.94 7.04 -24.73
CA ALA A 229 -16.50 7.43 -25.99
C ALA A 229 -16.05 6.46 -27.08
N ILE A 230 -17.00 5.97 -27.87
CA ILE A 230 -16.77 4.93 -28.89
C ILE A 230 -17.21 5.47 -30.26
N ASN A 231 -16.45 5.13 -31.29
CA ASN A 231 -16.82 5.46 -32.64
C ASN A 231 -18.19 4.84 -33.00
N LYS A 232 -19.07 5.61 -33.65
CA LYS A 232 -20.44 5.17 -34.01
C LYS A 232 -20.49 3.97 -34.95
N ASP A 233 -19.44 3.76 -35.73
CA ASP A 233 -19.37 2.65 -36.67
C ASP A 233 -19.05 1.32 -35.99
N HIS A 234 -18.76 1.35 -34.65
CA HIS A 234 -18.39 0.19 -33.87
C HIS A 234 -19.32 -0.01 -32.64
N PRO A 235 -20.64 -0.15 -32.81
CA PRO A 235 -21.58 -0.36 -31.71
C PRO A 235 -21.31 -1.67 -30.95
N GLU A 236 -20.70 -2.65 -31.58
CA GLU A 236 -20.30 -3.91 -30.94
C GLU A 236 -19.20 -3.70 -29.86
N ILE A 237 -18.30 -2.72 -30.04
CA ILE A 237 -17.32 -2.37 -29.03
C ILE A 237 -18.03 -1.84 -27.77
N LYS A 238 -19.05 -0.99 -27.97
CA LYS A 238 -19.86 -0.51 -26.85
C LYS A 238 -20.52 -1.67 -26.11
N GLU A 239 -21.18 -2.59 -26.81
CA GLU A 239 -21.87 -3.72 -26.19
C GLU A 239 -20.91 -4.63 -25.39
N GLU A 240 -19.75 -4.94 -25.97
CA GLU A 240 -18.72 -5.75 -25.30
C GLU A 240 -18.14 -5.04 -24.09
N LEU A 241 -17.89 -3.72 -24.19
CA LEU A 241 -17.39 -2.89 -23.09
C LEU A 241 -18.38 -2.81 -21.93
N ASP A 242 -19.66 -2.50 -22.21
CA ASP A 242 -20.69 -2.39 -21.19
C ASP A 242 -20.92 -3.72 -20.47
N ASN A 243 -20.82 -4.84 -21.20
CA ASN A 243 -20.87 -6.17 -20.59
C ASN A 243 -19.66 -6.44 -19.70
N ALA A 244 -18.46 -6.01 -20.12
CA ALA A 244 -17.25 -6.17 -19.32
C ALA A 244 -17.27 -5.30 -18.05
N MET A 245 -17.74 -4.06 -18.16
CA MET A 245 -17.87 -3.15 -17.01
C MET A 245 -18.85 -3.68 -15.98
N ARG A 246 -20.03 -4.18 -16.40
CA ARG A 246 -21.00 -4.82 -15.49
C ARG A 246 -20.44 -6.05 -14.81
N ARG A 247 -19.71 -6.91 -15.54
CA ARG A 247 -19.06 -8.09 -14.93
C ARG A 247 -17.99 -7.69 -13.92
N LEU A 248 -17.20 -6.67 -14.23
CA LEU A 248 -16.20 -6.15 -13.29
C LEU A 248 -16.86 -5.62 -12.02
N GLU A 249 -17.99 -4.92 -12.13
CA GLU A 249 -18.75 -4.42 -10.99
C GLU A 249 -19.36 -5.57 -10.16
N ASP A 250 -19.91 -6.59 -10.82
CA ASP A 250 -20.45 -7.78 -10.17
C ASP A 250 -19.36 -8.56 -9.41
N ASP A 251 -18.18 -8.73 -10.02
CA ASP A 251 -17.05 -9.46 -9.45
C ASP A 251 -16.33 -8.67 -8.33
N ASN A 252 -16.23 -7.36 -8.46
CA ASN A 252 -15.59 -6.47 -7.50
C ASN A 252 -16.24 -5.08 -7.49
N PRO A 253 -17.31 -4.88 -6.71
CA PRO A 253 -18.05 -3.60 -6.63
C PRO A 253 -17.20 -2.41 -6.17
N PHE A 254 -16.06 -2.66 -5.55
CA PHE A 254 -15.17 -1.62 -5.05
C PHE A 254 -13.99 -1.30 -5.98
N TYR A 255 -13.85 -2.02 -7.10
CA TYR A 255 -12.69 -1.90 -7.98
C TYR A 255 -12.43 -0.46 -8.45
N LEU A 256 -13.44 0.21 -8.99
CA LEU A 256 -13.29 1.59 -9.47
C LEU A 256 -12.95 2.57 -8.35
N ALA A 257 -13.51 2.37 -7.15
CA ALA A 257 -13.21 3.22 -5.99
C ALA A 257 -11.78 3.02 -5.49
N ASP A 258 -11.29 1.77 -5.47
CA ASP A 258 -9.93 1.46 -5.05
C ASP A 258 -8.90 1.94 -6.09
N LEU A 259 -9.20 1.76 -7.38
CA LEU A 259 -8.37 2.27 -8.45
C LEU A 259 -8.32 3.80 -8.47
N TYR A 260 -9.46 4.47 -8.24
CA TYR A 260 -9.51 5.93 -8.08
C TYR A 260 -8.63 6.39 -6.92
N LYS A 261 -8.74 5.72 -5.78
CA LYS A 261 -7.91 6.02 -4.61
C LYS A 261 -6.41 5.84 -4.88
N GLN A 262 -6.03 4.85 -5.68
CA GLN A 262 -4.63 4.62 -6.05
C GLN A 262 -4.03 5.77 -6.87
N TYR A 263 -4.80 6.35 -7.80
CA TYR A 263 -4.31 7.39 -8.71
C TYR A 263 -4.60 8.82 -8.26
N PHE A 264 -5.68 9.03 -7.52
CA PHE A 264 -6.16 10.34 -7.09
C PHE A 264 -6.14 10.55 -5.58
N SER A 265 -5.58 9.59 -4.80
CA SER A 265 -5.28 9.89 -3.40
C SER A 265 -4.15 10.91 -3.38
N LEU A 266 -4.50 12.09 -2.99
CA LEU A 266 -3.58 13.22 -2.85
C LEU A 266 -2.51 12.88 -1.81
N ASP A 267 -1.24 13.19 -2.11
CA ASP A 267 -0.24 13.50 -1.09
C ASP A 267 -0.76 14.74 -0.36
N TYR A 268 -1.58 14.49 0.66
CA TYR A 268 -2.32 15.53 1.35
C TYR A 268 -1.41 16.26 2.33
N THR A 269 -0.99 17.46 1.96
CA THR A 269 -0.37 18.37 2.93
C THR A 269 -1.51 19.13 3.63
N PRO A 270 -1.72 18.92 4.94
CA PRO A 270 -2.81 19.58 5.65
C PRO A 270 -2.56 21.08 5.76
N ILE A 271 -3.52 21.87 5.29
CA ILE A 271 -3.48 23.33 5.36
C ILE A 271 -4.59 23.79 6.31
N LEU A 272 -4.20 24.55 7.33
CA LEU A 272 -5.15 25.16 8.26
C LEU A 272 -5.73 26.43 7.67
N SER A 273 -7.05 26.60 7.81
CA SER A 273 -7.73 27.87 7.50
C SER A 273 -7.30 28.98 8.46
N GLY A 274 -7.57 30.23 8.08
CA GLY A 274 -7.35 31.37 8.97
C GLY A 274 -8.08 31.25 10.31
N GLU A 275 -9.30 30.71 10.28
CA GLU A 275 -10.15 30.48 11.46
C GLU A 275 -9.56 29.40 12.38
N GLU A 276 -9.07 28.29 11.81
CA GLU A 276 -8.41 27.22 12.58
C GLU A 276 -7.10 27.71 13.20
N LYS A 277 -6.31 28.51 12.48
CA LYS A 277 -5.08 29.13 13.01
C LYS A 277 -5.40 30.06 14.16
N LYS A 278 -6.47 30.87 14.02
CA LYS A 278 -6.94 31.76 15.07
C LYS A 278 -7.40 30.98 16.27
N TRP A 279 -8.21 29.93 16.07
CA TRP A 279 -8.70 29.07 17.15
C TRP A 279 -7.53 28.43 17.91
N LEU A 280 -6.53 27.84 17.22
CA LEU A 280 -5.34 27.27 17.87
C LEU A 280 -4.57 28.30 18.68
N LYS A 281 -4.42 29.52 18.16
CA LYS A 281 -3.72 30.58 18.87
C LYS A 281 -4.44 31.03 20.15
N GLU A 282 -5.76 31.04 20.12
CA GLU A 282 -6.61 31.45 21.26
C GLU A 282 -6.75 30.30 22.27
N HIS A 283 -6.83 29.06 21.80
CA HIS A 283 -7.01 27.86 22.61
C HIS A 283 -5.72 27.44 23.33
N GLY A 284 -4.58 27.49 22.64
CA GLY A 284 -3.30 27.00 23.13
C GLY A 284 -3.08 25.51 22.87
N ALA A 285 -2.51 24.82 23.84
CA ALA A 285 -2.23 23.38 23.72
C ALA A 285 -3.53 22.56 23.72
N ILE A 286 -3.56 21.50 22.87
CA ILE A 286 -4.68 20.54 22.84
C ILE A 286 -4.50 19.55 23.99
N ARG A 287 -5.47 19.47 24.89
CA ARG A 287 -5.44 18.61 26.06
C ARG A 287 -5.98 17.23 25.71
N ILE A 288 -5.09 16.22 25.76
CA ILE A 288 -5.42 14.83 25.46
C ILE A 288 -5.65 14.07 26.76
N GLY A 289 -6.82 13.44 26.89
CA GLY A 289 -7.05 12.39 27.88
C GLY A 289 -6.56 11.04 27.35
N PHE A 290 -6.01 10.22 28.24
CA PHE A 290 -5.61 8.86 27.92
C PHE A 290 -5.64 7.97 29.18
N LEU A 291 -5.83 6.67 28.97
CA LEU A 291 -5.78 5.70 30.06
C LEU A 291 -4.36 5.29 30.38
N LYS A 292 -4.12 5.05 31.68
CA LYS A 292 -2.89 4.47 32.14
C LYS A 292 -2.78 2.99 31.71
N ASP A 293 -1.62 2.64 31.14
CA ASP A 293 -1.30 1.27 30.77
C ASP A 293 -2.27 0.63 29.75
N ASP A 294 -2.79 1.44 28.82
CA ASP A 294 -3.57 0.95 27.69
C ASP A 294 -2.66 0.26 26.67
N ALA A 295 -2.87 -1.04 26.48
CA ALA A 295 -1.95 -1.91 25.75
C ALA A 295 -1.73 -1.47 24.30
N GLY A 296 -0.47 -1.21 23.94
CA GLY A 296 -0.07 -0.74 22.59
C GLY A 296 -0.39 0.72 22.31
N ILE A 297 -1.25 1.37 23.07
CA ILE A 297 -1.72 2.75 22.86
C ILE A 297 -0.95 3.71 23.74
N SER A 298 -0.97 3.50 25.06
CA SER A 298 -0.27 4.33 26.03
C SER A 298 0.32 3.48 27.14
N THR A 299 1.64 3.51 27.27
CA THR A 299 2.36 2.79 28.34
C THR A 299 3.39 3.71 28.96
N ILE A 300 3.47 3.69 30.29
CA ILE A 300 4.47 4.46 31.04
C ILE A 300 5.64 3.53 31.39
N GLU A 301 6.80 3.73 30.76
CA GLU A 301 8.01 2.97 31.08
C GLU A 301 8.63 3.47 32.41
N MET A 302 8.60 2.62 33.40
CA MET A 302 9.31 2.88 34.69
C MET A 302 10.76 2.33 34.62
N PRO A 303 11.78 2.99 35.19
CA PRO A 303 11.73 4.09 36.15
C PRO A 303 11.81 5.51 35.57
N GLU A 304 11.88 5.65 34.23
CA GLU A 304 12.19 6.94 33.60
C GLU A 304 10.94 7.80 33.35
N GLY A 305 9.75 7.27 33.56
CA GLY A 305 8.48 7.97 33.33
C GLY A 305 8.25 8.40 31.86
N ARG A 306 8.88 7.68 30.94
CA ARG A 306 8.66 7.95 29.50
C ARG A 306 7.37 7.34 29.04
N PHE A 307 6.61 8.11 28.27
CA PHE A 307 5.48 7.59 27.53
C PHE A 307 5.96 6.88 26.26
N SER A 308 5.40 5.72 26.00
CA SER A 308 5.56 4.98 24.75
C SER A 308 4.21 4.45 24.31
N GLY A 309 4.06 4.23 23.00
CA GLY A 309 2.81 3.73 22.44
C GLY A 309 2.40 4.52 21.20
N ALA A 310 1.33 4.05 20.55
CA ALA A 310 0.80 4.66 19.34
C ALA A 310 0.39 6.13 19.52
N MET A 311 -0.05 6.50 20.73
CA MET A 311 -0.36 7.90 21.08
C MET A 311 0.87 8.80 20.94
N THR A 312 2.02 8.37 21.45
CA THR A 312 3.27 9.13 21.37
C THR A 312 3.71 9.30 19.92
N ASP A 313 3.61 8.24 19.13
CA ASP A 313 3.96 8.29 17.70
C ASP A 313 3.03 9.24 16.94
N TYR A 314 1.73 9.21 17.24
CA TYR A 314 0.77 10.17 16.66
C TYR A 314 1.11 11.60 17.04
N ILE A 315 1.36 11.91 18.31
CA ILE A 315 1.69 13.26 18.79
C ILE A 315 2.95 13.76 18.09
N GLN A 316 3.98 12.94 18.00
CA GLN A 316 5.21 13.29 17.31
C GLN A 316 4.96 13.60 15.83
N TYR A 317 4.12 12.80 15.16
CA TYR A 317 3.73 13.04 13.79
C TYR A 317 2.89 14.32 13.64
N ALA A 318 1.82 14.44 14.43
CA ALA A 318 0.87 15.54 14.35
C ALA A 318 1.50 16.90 14.63
N THR A 319 2.45 16.97 15.57
CA THR A 319 3.23 18.20 15.89
C THR A 319 3.93 18.75 14.65
N GLY A 320 4.38 17.91 13.73
CA GLY A 320 5.18 18.32 12.58
C GLY A 320 4.47 18.29 11.22
N CYS A 321 3.29 17.63 11.09
CA CYS A 321 2.66 17.37 9.80
C CYS A 321 2.01 18.61 9.15
N LEU A 322 1.79 19.68 9.92
CA LEU A 322 1.16 20.94 9.45
C LEU A 322 2.16 21.97 8.89
N GLY A 323 3.36 21.54 8.51
CA GLY A 323 4.38 22.42 7.95
C GLY A 323 4.87 23.47 8.94
N ASN A 324 4.55 24.76 8.70
CA ASN A 324 5.00 25.87 9.56
C ASN A 324 4.15 26.05 10.84
N GLN A 325 3.04 25.35 10.95
CA GLN A 325 2.17 25.37 12.14
C GLN A 325 2.49 24.16 13.01
N LYS A 326 2.84 24.39 14.27
CA LYS A 326 3.04 23.34 15.26
C LYS A 326 1.78 23.17 16.09
N LEU A 327 1.41 21.92 16.35
CA LEU A 327 0.42 21.60 17.37
C LEU A 327 1.16 21.31 18.67
N ASP A 328 0.70 21.93 19.73
CA ASP A 328 1.15 21.65 21.08
C ASP A 328 0.11 20.77 21.79
N PHE A 329 0.56 19.78 22.57
CA PHE A 329 -0.31 18.84 23.25
C PHE A 329 0.04 18.79 24.74
N GLU A 330 -1.01 18.75 25.57
CA GLU A 330 -0.92 18.45 26.99
C GLU A 330 -1.60 17.13 27.31
N LEU A 331 -0.97 16.28 28.11
CA LEU A 331 -1.42 14.92 28.40
C LEU A 331 -1.96 14.83 29.81
N THR A 332 -3.16 14.25 29.96
CA THR A 332 -3.79 13.99 31.25
C THR A 332 -4.13 12.50 31.37
N GLU A 333 -3.60 11.86 32.40
CA GLU A 333 -3.80 10.44 32.69
C GLU A 333 -5.09 10.24 33.50
N TYR A 334 -5.89 9.23 33.08
CA TYR A 334 -7.08 8.78 33.78
C TYR A 334 -6.98 7.29 34.13
N ASN A 335 -7.76 6.87 35.14
CA ASN A 335 -7.77 5.47 35.57
C ASN A 335 -8.90 4.66 34.90
N SER A 336 -9.90 5.32 34.32
CA SER A 336 -11.01 4.68 33.62
C SER A 336 -11.55 5.56 32.50
N TYR A 337 -12.17 4.93 31.51
CA TYR A 337 -12.89 5.63 30.43
C TYR A 337 -14.05 6.47 30.98
N GLU A 338 -14.67 6.07 32.09
CA GLU A 338 -15.75 6.84 32.71
C GLU A 338 -15.26 8.20 33.25
N GLU A 339 -14.05 8.24 33.85
CA GLU A 339 -13.44 9.49 34.31
C GLU A 339 -13.05 10.35 33.11
N GLU A 340 -12.46 9.77 32.08
CA GLU A 340 -12.02 10.43 30.87
C GLU A 340 -13.20 11.03 30.07
N THR A 341 -14.30 10.28 29.91
CA THR A 341 -15.51 10.80 29.23
C THR A 341 -16.13 11.96 29.99
N LYS A 342 -16.17 11.93 31.33
CA LYS A 342 -16.63 13.05 32.15
C LYS A 342 -15.72 14.28 32.00
N ALA A 343 -14.42 14.09 31.94
CA ALA A 343 -13.45 15.16 31.73
C ALA A 343 -13.65 15.84 30.36
N LEU A 344 -13.92 15.07 29.29
CA LEU A 344 -14.22 15.62 27.99
C LEU A 344 -15.55 16.40 27.99
N GLN A 345 -16.58 15.88 28.64
CA GLN A 345 -17.88 16.56 28.75
C GLN A 345 -17.79 17.87 29.53
N SER A 346 -16.93 17.92 30.58
CA SER A 346 -16.72 19.10 31.42
C SER A 346 -15.70 20.11 30.89
N ASP A 347 -15.15 19.90 29.67
CA ASP A 347 -14.11 20.72 29.05
C ASP A 347 -12.77 20.72 29.85
N GLU A 348 -12.50 19.71 30.65
CA GLU A 348 -11.22 19.50 31.32
C GLU A 348 -10.15 19.07 30.33
N ILE A 349 -10.53 18.21 29.38
CA ILE A 349 -9.73 17.81 28.21
C ILE A 349 -10.46 18.16 26.92
N ASP A 350 -9.72 18.19 25.80
CA ASP A 350 -10.26 18.55 24.49
C ASP A 350 -10.56 17.33 23.63
N MET A 351 -9.83 16.25 23.86
CA MET A 351 -10.01 14.99 23.13
C MET A 351 -9.64 13.78 23.98
N ILE A 352 -10.30 12.67 23.69
CA ILE A 352 -9.91 11.31 24.07
C ILE A 352 -9.12 10.73 22.90
N PHE A 353 -7.95 10.15 23.19
CA PHE A 353 -7.05 9.70 22.13
C PHE A 353 -7.69 8.63 21.23
N HIS A 354 -8.42 7.66 21.85
CA HIS A 354 -9.17 6.69 21.04
C HIS A 354 -10.46 6.25 21.71
N PHE A 355 -11.43 5.95 20.85
CA PHE A 355 -12.70 5.38 21.26
C PHE A 355 -13.27 4.55 20.11
N SER A 356 -14.09 3.55 20.42
CA SER A 356 -14.81 2.78 19.38
C SER A 356 -15.79 3.67 18.64
N GLN A 357 -15.59 3.80 17.32
CA GLN A 357 -16.35 4.72 16.48
C GLN A 357 -17.71 4.12 16.11
N ASN A 358 -18.77 4.52 16.81
CA ASN A 358 -20.15 4.19 16.46
C ASN A 358 -21.11 5.35 16.79
N LEU A 359 -22.29 5.34 16.16
CA LEU A 359 -23.24 6.45 16.28
C LEU A 359 -23.93 6.48 17.65
N ASP A 360 -24.24 5.32 18.24
CA ASP A 360 -24.94 5.24 19.53
C ASP A 360 -24.07 5.84 20.64
N THR A 361 -22.77 5.55 20.63
CA THR A 361 -21.81 6.16 21.54
C THR A 361 -21.68 7.68 21.35
N ALA A 362 -21.68 8.15 20.08
CA ALA A 362 -21.62 9.57 19.77
C ALA A 362 -22.83 10.32 20.37
N GLU A 363 -24.03 9.76 20.27
CA GLU A 363 -25.26 10.32 20.83
C GLU A 363 -25.27 10.26 22.37
N GLU A 364 -24.93 9.11 22.94
CA GLU A 364 -24.97 8.86 24.39
C GLU A 364 -24.05 9.82 25.16
N TYR A 365 -22.81 10.02 24.66
CA TYR A 365 -21.81 10.81 25.33
C TYR A 365 -21.69 12.24 24.82
N HIS A 366 -22.47 12.62 23.80
CA HIS A 366 -22.37 13.92 23.10
C HIS A 366 -20.96 14.17 22.51
N PHE A 367 -20.39 13.12 21.90
CA PHE A 367 -19.11 13.19 21.20
C PHE A 367 -19.30 13.49 19.71
N ALA A 368 -18.25 14.03 19.11
CA ALA A 368 -18.01 13.99 17.67
C ALA A 368 -16.75 13.18 17.43
N PHE A 369 -16.83 12.16 16.60
CA PHE A 369 -15.67 11.34 16.24
C PHE A 369 -14.96 11.94 15.03
N THR A 370 -13.64 11.88 15.06
CA THR A 370 -12.81 12.12 13.87
C THR A 370 -13.07 11.05 12.80
N ASN A 371 -12.46 11.23 11.63
CA ASN A 371 -12.28 10.10 10.71
C ASN A 371 -11.61 8.94 11.46
N THR A 372 -11.85 7.71 11.00
CA THR A 372 -11.19 6.54 11.58
C THR A 372 -9.68 6.72 11.58
N ALA A 373 -9.07 6.70 12.75
CA ALA A 373 -7.62 6.84 12.92
C ALA A 373 -6.89 5.52 12.60
N TRP A 374 -7.49 4.40 13.02
CA TRP A 374 -7.06 3.05 12.64
C TRP A 374 -8.20 2.06 12.71
N THR A 375 -7.98 0.92 12.10
CA THR A 375 -8.90 -0.22 12.17
C THR A 375 -8.09 -1.45 12.50
N TYR A 376 -8.58 -2.28 13.43
CA TYR A 376 -7.94 -3.54 13.70
C TYR A 376 -8.95 -4.68 13.89
N ASN A 377 -8.51 -5.88 13.51
CA ASN A 377 -9.39 -7.04 13.54
C ASN A 377 -9.49 -7.58 14.96
N LEU A 378 -10.71 -7.82 15.37
CA LEU A 378 -11.03 -8.47 16.63
C LEU A 378 -11.12 -9.98 16.44
N MET A 379 -10.73 -10.70 17.49
CA MET A 379 -10.76 -12.15 17.56
C MET A 379 -11.61 -12.58 18.76
N ALA A 380 -12.50 -13.51 18.54
CA ALA A 380 -13.15 -14.25 19.64
C ALA A 380 -12.23 -15.38 20.10
N VAL A 381 -11.81 -15.34 21.34
CA VAL A 381 -11.02 -16.41 21.98
C VAL A 381 -11.95 -17.29 22.78
N THR A 382 -12.03 -18.58 22.42
CA THR A 382 -13.04 -19.51 22.90
C THR A 382 -12.47 -20.91 23.14
N ASN A 383 -13.17 -21.74 23.88
CA ASN A 383 -12.85 -23.16 24.06
C ASN A 383 -13.47 -24.08 22.97
N LYS A 384 -14.13 -23.49 21.94
CA LYS A 384 -14.79 -24.20 20.84
C LYS A 384 -13.99 -24.04 19.56
N THR A 385 -14.02 -25.05 18.69
CA THR A 385 -13.36 -25.00 17.36
C THR A 385 -14.11 -24.16 16.33
N SER A 386 -15.33 -23.75 16.64
CA SER A 386 -16.14 -22.84 15.81
C SER A 386 -16.89 -21.87 16.71
N PHE A 387 -17.08 -20.66 16.23
CA PHE A 387 -17.81 -19.60 16.92
C PHE A 387 -18.80 -18.97 15.94
N ASN A 388 -20.06 -18.92 16.30
CA ASN A 388 -21.11 -18.32 15.48
C ASN A 388 -21.48 -16.96 16.05
N GLU A 389 -21.11 -15.90 15.38
CA GLU A 389 -21.35 -14.52 15.80
C GLU A 389 -22.85 -14.16 15.88
N ASN A 390 -23.71 -14.86 15.11
CA ASN A 390 -25.15 -14.58 15.05
C ASN A 390 -25.95 -15.28 16.18
N GLU A 391 -25.31 -16.11 16.98
CA GLU A 391 -25.94 -16.73 18.14
C GLU A 391 -25.79 -15.87 19.39
N SER A 392 -26.61 -16.09 20.38
CA SER A 392 -26.45 -15.51 21.71
C SER A 392 -25.25 -16.16 22.40
N ASN A 393 -24.16 -15.38 22.55
CA ASN A 393 -22.95 -15.83 23.22
C ASN A 393 -22.75 -15.01 24.50
N ARG A 394 -22.25 -15.65 25.56
CA ARG A 394 -21.79 -14.94 26.76
C ARG A 394 -20.33 -14.59 26.59
N ILE A 395 -20.05 -13.29 26.50
CA ILE A 395 -18.72 -12.77 26.22
C ILE A 395 -18.16 -12.08 27.45
N ALA A 396 -17.02 -12.54 27.90
CA ALA A 396 -16.32 -11.92 29.02
C ALA A 396 -15.64 -10.63 28.56
N VAL A 397 -15.92 -9.52 29.24
CA VAL A 397 -15.39 -8.18 28.94
C VAL A 397 -14.82 -7.57 30.23
N PRO A 398 -13.60 -7.03 30.21
CA PRO A 398 -13.08 -6.28 31.35
C PRO A 398 -13.94 -5.06 31.66
N LYS A 399 -14.22 -4.78 32.95
CA LYS A 399 -15.12 -3.71 33.41
C LYS A 399 -14.71 -2.33 32.94
N ASP A 400 -13.42 -2.12 32.72
CA ASP A 400 -12.86 -0.82 32.37
C ASP A 400 -12.63 -0.66 30.86
N ASP A 401 -13.07 -1.63 30.03
CA ASP A 401 -12.94 -1.61 28.57
C ASP A 401 -14.24 -1.12 27.90
N LEU A 402 -14.61 0.13 28.17
CA LEU A 402 -15.81 0.76 27.64
C LEU A 402 -15.86 0.77 26.09
N PRO A 403 -14.75 1.03 25.33
CA PRO A 403 -14.78 0.94 23.87
C PRO A 403 -15.17 -0.44 23.34
N LEU A 404 -14.64 -1.51 23.91
CA LEU A 404 -14.99 -2.88 23.53
C LEU A 404 -16.46 -3.20 23.91
N GLU A 405 -16.91 -2.79 25.10
CA GLU A 405 -18.30 -2.93 25.50
C GLU A 405 -19.24 -2.27 24.48
N LYS A 406 -18.99 -1.00 24.12
CA LYS A 406 -19.79 -0.27 23.15
C LYS A 406 -19.71 -0.86 21.74
N HIS A 407 -18.57 -1.40 21.35
CA HIS A 407 -18.43 -2.14 20.09
C HIS A 407 -19.31 -3.40 20.08
N ILE A 408 -19.30 -4.19 21.16
CA ILE A 408 -20.13 -5.40 21.30
C ILE A 408 -21.61 -5.05 21.28
N GLU A 409 -22.05 -4.08 22.06
CA GLU A 409 -23.44 -3.63 22.12
C GLU A 409 -23.96 -3.21 20.74
N TYR A 410 -23.13 -2.51 19.94
CA TYR A 410 -23.51 -2.00 18.61
C TYR A 410 -23.57 -3.09 17.54
N TYR A 411 -22.53 -3.93 17.44
CA TYR A 411 -22.41 -4.91 16.36
C TYR A 411 -22.98 -6.27 16.69
N TYR A 412 -23.07 -6.62 17.98
CA TYR A 412 -23.49 -7.94 18.48
C TYR A 412 -24.54 -7.82 19.59
N PRO A 413 -25.65 -7.11 19.37
CA PRO A 413 -26.65 -6.84 20.42
C PRO A 413 -27.32 -8.11 20.99
N GLN A 414 -27.14 -9.27 20.33
CA GLN A 414 -27.60 -10.57 20.80
C GLN A 414 -26.69 -11.22 21.84
N TRP A 415 -25.47 -10.67 22.07
CA TRP A 415 -24.54 -11.22 23.04
C TRP A 415 -24.86 -10.73 24.46
N GLU A 416 -24.52 -11.55 25.42
CA GLU A 416 -24.62 -11.25 26.86
C GLU A 416 -23.19 -10.91 27.35
N ILE A 417 -22.99 -9.72 27.87
CA ILE A 417 -21.70 -9.30 28.45
C ILE A 417 -21.57 -9.87 29.85
N VAL A 418 -20.46 -10.53 30.10
CA VAL A 418 -20.06 -11.05 31.42
C VAL A 418 -18.86 -10.25 31.90
N GLU A 419 -19.09 -9.32 32.83
CA GLU A 419 -18.03 -8.49 33.37
C GLU A 419 -16.94 -9.29 34.11
N CYS A 420 -15.68 -8.89 33.94
CA CYS A 420 -14.53 -9.44 34.66
C CYS A 420 -13.53 -8.33 35.01
N ASP A 421 -12.52 -8.66 35.81
CA ASP A 421 -11.57 -7.64 36.30
C ASP A 421 -10.35 -7.49 35.36
N SER A 422 -10.09 -8.46 34.50
CA SER A 422 -8.93 -8.45 33.56
C SER A 422 -9.16 -9.42 32.40
N VAL A 423 -8.34 -9.31 31.34
CA VAL A 423 -8.33 -10.25 30.22
C VAL A 423 -7.90 -11.66 30.68
N ASP A 424 -6.99 -11.78 31.66
CA ASP A 424 -6.64 -13.07 32.25
C ASP A 424 -7.85 -13.70 33.00
N ASP A 425 -8.68 -12.88 33.65
CA ASP A 425 -9.94 -13.36 34.25
C ASP A 425 -10.95 -13.74 33.20
N ALA A 426 -11.05 -13.00 32.08
CA ALA A 426 -11.88 -13.37 30.94
C ALA A 426 -11.50 -14.76 30.40
N ALA A 427 -10.22 -15.02 30.20
CA ALA A 427 -9.72 -16.34 29.78
C ALA A 427 -10.10 -17.44 30.81
N ASN A 428 -10.01 -17.17 32.11
CA ASN A 428 -10.41 -18.09 33.17
C ASN A 428 -11.92 -18.38 33.15
N LEU A 429 -12.76 -17.38 32.85
CA LEU A 429 -14.22 -17.57 32.71
C LEU A 429 -14.54 -18.50 31.52
N VAL A 430 -13.83 -18.35 30.41
CA VAL A 430 -13.99 -19.23 29.23
C VAL A 430 -13.56 -20.67 29.54
N ILE A 431 -12.42 -20.85 30.23
CA ILE A 431 -11.93 -22.17 30.64
C ILE A 431 -12.94 -22.85 31.57
N LYS A 432 -13.52 -22.11 32.51
CA LYS A 432 -14.54 -22.60 33.46
C LYS A 432 -15.94 -22.71 32.85
N LYS A 433 -16.11 -22.35 31.57
CA LYS A 433 -17.39 -22.35 30.85
C LYS A 433 -18.43 -21.39 31.43
N HIS A 434 -18.03 -20.36 32.13
CA HIS A 434 -18.88 -19.29 32.59
C HIS A 434 -19.12 -18.24 31.50
N ALA A 435 -18.22 -18.14 30.56
CA ALA A 435 -18.37 -17.41 29.32
C ALA A 435 -18.09 -18.32 28.09
N ASP A 436 -18.67 -18.01 26.95
CA ASP A 436 -18.49 -18.76 25.71
C ASP A 436 -17.25 -18.30 24.95
N GLY A 437 -16.80 -17.07 25.21
CA GLY A 437 -15.58 -16.48 24.67
C GLY A 437 -15.26 -15.15 25.34
N PHE A 438 -14.15 -14.56 24.94
CA PHE A 438 -13.82 -13.16 25.13
C PHE A 438 -13.25 -12.60 23.84
N VAL A 439 -13.28 -11.28 23.69
CA VAL A 439 -12.84 -10.58 22.47
C VAL A 439 -11.57 -9.80 22.76
N THR A 440 -10.62 -9.87 21.84
CA THR A 440 -9.36 -9.11 21.91
C THR A 440 -8.72 -8.96 20.54
N GLY A 441 -7.67 -8.15 20.41
CA GLY A 441 -6.90 -7.99 19.18
C GLY A 441 -6.14 -9.25 18.78
N VAL A 442 -5.71 -9.32 17.52
CA VAL A 442 -5.06 -10.51 16.91
C VAL A 442 -3.81 -10.95 17.68
N ALA A 443 -2.95 -10.00 18.10
CA ALA A 443 -1.71 -10.32 18.82
C ALA A 443 -2.01 -10.97 20.17
N SER A 444 -2.82 -10.33 20.98
CA SER A 444 -3.24 -10.83 22.30
C SER A 444 -4.01 -12.16 22.18
N ALA A 445 -4.88 -12.29 21.17
CA ALA A 445 -5.62 -13.54 20.93
C ALA A 445 -4.70 -14.74 20.69
N SER A 446 -3.60 -14.52 19.94
CA SER A 446 -2.58 -15.55 19.71
C SER A 446 -1.92 -16.01 21.01
N ASP A 447 -1.50 -15.04 21.85
CA ASP A 447 -0.83 -15.30 23.11
C ASP A 447 -1.74 -16.05 24.10
N TYR A 448 -3.00 -15.62 24.22
CA TYR A 448 -3.99 -16.27 25.08
C TYR A 448 -4.37 -17.67 24.59
N SER A 449 -4.47 -17.84 23.26
CA SER A 449 -4.76 -19.16 22.66
C SER A 449 -3.65 -20.16 22.95
N GLU A 450 -2.39 -19.75 22.83
CA GLU A 450 -1.25 -20.60 23.16
C GLU A 450 -1.16 -20.86 24.69
N LYS A 451 -1.24 -19.79 25.50
CA LYS A 451 -1.11 -19.87 26.96
C LYS A 451 -2.16 -20.77 27.63
N TYR A 452 -3.38 -20.73 27.12
CA TYR A 452 -4.51 -21.41 27.75
C TYR A 452 -5.10 -22.55 26.91
N ASN A 453 -4.48 -22.88 25.77
CA ASN A 453 -4.96 -23.89 24.82
C ASN A 453 -6.41 -23.64 24.38
N LEU A 454 -6.69 -22.41 23.99
CA LEU A 454 -7.97 -21.94 23.45
C LEU A 454 -7.86 -21.75 21.93
N TYR A 455 -8.99 -21.54 21.29
CA TYR A 455 -9.07 -21.21 19.86
C TYR A 455 -9.33 -19.73 19.68
N SER A 456 -8.65 -19.10 18.75
CA SER A 456 -8.92 -17.73 18.30
C SER A 456 -9.56 -17.75 16.91
N LEU A 457 -10.71 -17.10 16.79
CA LEU A 457 -11.52 -17.06 15.58
C LEU A 457 -11.80 -15.60 15.21
N PRO A 458 -11.62 -15.19 13.94
CA PRO A 458 -11.84 -13.82 13.55
C PRO A 458 -13.31 -13.44 13.64
N LEU A 459 -13.58 -12.19 14.04
CA LEU A 459 -14.90 -11.58 13.99
C LEU A 459 -15.10 -10.82 12.68
N SER A 460 -16.35 -10.74 12.22
CA SER A 460 -16.69 -10.10 10.94
C SER A 460 -16.57 -8.57 10.99
N ASN A 461 -16.82 -7.98 12.17
CA ASN A 461 -16.79 -6.53 12.36
C ASN A 461 -15.48 -6.11 13.01
N PRO A 462 -14.56 -5.48 12.26
CA PRO A 462 -13.34 -4.93 12.85
C PRO A 462 -13.67 -3.73 13.72
N GLU A 463 -12.85 -3.47 14.72
CA GLU A 463 -12.96 -2.25 15.49
C GLU A 463 -12.39 -1.07 14.69
N LYS A 464 -13.21 -0.03 14.57
CA LYS A 464 -12.80 1.27 14.04
C LYS A 464 -12.59 2.21 15.20
N SER A 465 -11.37 2.66 15.39
CA SER A 465 -11.01 3.60 16.44
C SER A 465 -10.84 5.00 15.86
N ALA A 466 -11.38 5.98 16.55
CA ALA A 466 -11.30 7.39 16.22
C ALA A 466 -11.00 8.22 17.47
N PHE A 467 -10.56 9.43 17.30
CA PHE A 467 -10.46 10.37 18.41
C PHE A 467 -11.84 10.93 18.72
N ALA A 468 -12.20 10.97 20.00
CA ALA A 468 -13.44 11.59 20.43
C ALA A 468 -13.18 13.03 20.87
N VAL A 469 -13.99 13.96 20.35
CA VAL A 469 -14.00 15.36 20.77
C VAL A 469 -15.40 15.73 21.22
N LYS A 470 -15.54 16.80 22.02
CA LYS A 470 -16.86 17.30 22.43
C LYS A 470 -17.65 17.75 21.21
N SER A 471 -18.91 17.35 21.10
CA SER A 471 -19.80 17.76 20.01
C SER A 471 -19.90 19.27 19.93
N GLY A 472 -19.77 19.84 18.73
CA GLY A 472 -19.75 21.28 18.49
C GLY A 472 -18.35 21.89 18.40
N ASN A 473 -17.28 21.20 18.80
CA ASN A 473 -15.91 21.67 18.62
C ASN A 473 -15.42 21.35 17.19
N HIS A 474 -16.01 21.99 16.20
CA HIS A 474 -15.77 21.73 14.78
C HIS A 474 -14.36 22.13 14.31
N TYR A 475 -13.72 23.13 14.93
CA TYR A 475 -12.34 23.51 14.58
C TYR A 475 -11.35 22.41 14.98
N LEU A 476 -11.43 21.94 16.22
CA LEU A 476 -10.58 20.84 16.66
C LEU A 476 -10.82 19.57 15.86
N LEU A 477 -12.10 19.23 15.62
CA LEU A 477 -12.47 18.07 14.80
C LEU A 477 -11.84 18.16 13.40
N SER A 478 -11.92 19.33 12.76
CA SER A 478 -11.33 19.56 11.44
C SER A 478 -9.81 19.44 11.45
N ILE A 479 -9.14 20.05 12.44
CA ILE A 479 -7.68 20.01 12.60
C ILE A 479 -7.21 18.56 12.75
N LEU A 480 -7.85 17.80 13.65
CA LEU A 480 -7.50 16.40 13.88
C LEU A 480 -7.76 15.54 12.63
N ASN A 481 -8.86 15.75 11.93
CA ASN A 481 -9.15 15.07 10.66
C ASN A 481 -8.10 15.36 9.58
N LYS A 482 -7.56 16.57 9.55
CA LYS A 482 -6.47 16.93 8.66
C LYS A 482 -5.17 16.19 9.01
N THR A 483 -4.85 16.04 10.29
CA THR A 483 -3.67 15.25 10.71
C THR A 483 -3.83 13.76 10.38
N ILE A 484 -5.02 13.18 10.61
CA ILE A 484 -5.32 11.78 10.29
C ILE A 484 -5.25 11.55 8.78
N LYS A 485 -5.81 12.46 7.98
CA LYS A 485 -5.80 12.32 6.51
C LYS A 485 -4.39 12.40 5.93
N ALA A 486 -3.50 13.19 6.53
CA ALA A 486 -2.10 13.31 6.12
C ALA A 486 -1.23 12.14 6.60
N MET A 487 -1.68 11.43 7.63
CA MET A 487 -0.94 10.33 8.23
C MET A 487 -0.89 9.11 7.30
N PRO A 488 0.27 8.41 7.21
CA PRO A 488 0.33 7.13 6.50
C PRO A 488 -0.72 6.15 7.03
N SER A 489 -1.49 5.53 6.14
CA SER A 489 -2.69 4.75 6.47
C SER A 489 -2.50 3.59 7.46
N ASN A 490 -1.28 3.07 7.56
CA ASN A 490 -0.93 1.96 8.46
C ASN A 490 -0.08 2.37 9.66
N MET A 491 0.20 3.66 9.86
CA MET A 491 1.13 4.14 10.88
C MET A 491 0.70 3.70 12.29
N LEU A 492 -0.53 4.06 12.70
CA LEU A 492 -1.02 3.71 14.04
C LEU A 492 -1.28 2.22 14.20
N THR A 493 -1.84 1.56 13.19
CA THR A 493 -2.04 0.10 13.24
C THR A 493 -0.71 -0.65 13.40
N SER A 494 0.32 -0.22 12.69
CA SER A 494 1.66 -0.81 12.83
C SER A 494 2.31 -0.49 14.17
N ALA A 495 2.12 0.73 14.69
CA ALA A 495 2.62 1.13 15.99
C ALA A 495 1.96 0.29 17.10
N ILE A 496 0.64 0.19 17.12
CA ILE A 496 -0.10 -0.63 18.09
C ILE A 496 0.39 -2.08 18.06
N ALA A 497 0.47 -2.71 16.89
CA ALA A 497 0.95 -4.08 16.75
C ALA A 497 2.41 -4.25 17.24
N MET A 498 3.25 -3.25 17.04
CA MET A 498 4.64 -3.26 17.51
C MET A 498 4.69 -3.17 19.05
N TYR A 499 3.92 -2.27 19.63
CA TYR A 499 3.92 -2.06 21.09
C TYR A 499 3.20 -3.20 21.84
N GLU A 500 2.11 -3.75 21.29
CA GLU A 500 1.44 -4.95 21.83
C GLU A 500 2.36 -6.18 21.80
N SER A 501 3.09 -6.39 20.71
CA SER A 501 3.98 -7.54 20.54
C SER A 501 5.32 -7.40 21.29
N THR A 502 5.62 -6.19 21.79
CA THR A 502 6.77 -6.01 22.68
C THR A 502 6.33 -6.49 24.06
N PRO A 503 6.74 -7.71 24.51
CA PRO A 503 6.41 -8.13 25.87
C PRO A 503 6.92 -7.01 26.77
N GLY A 504 6.03 -6.41 27.54
CA GLY A 504 6.39 -5.35 28.46
C GLY A 504 7.63 -5.85 29.20
N LYS A 505 8.77 -5.11 29.05
CA LYS A 505 10.07 -5.57 29.55
C LYS A 505 9.85 -6.05 30.96
N VAL A 506 9.68 -7.38 31.13
CA VAL A 506 9.62 -7.98 32.46
C VAL A 506 10.95 -7.64 33.06
N THR A 507 10.99 -6.55 33.81
CA THR A 507 12.22 -6.18 34.48
C THR A 507 12.68 -7.42 35.24
N LEU A 508 13.97 -7.74 35.14
CA LEU A 508 14.52 -8.89 35.84
C LEU A 508 14.09 -8.89 37.32
N ALA A 509 13.90 -7.70 37.89
CA ALA A 509 13.39 -7.50 39.25
C ALA A 509 11.93 -7.97 39.41
N LYS A 510 11.04 -7.70 38.48
CA LYS A 510 9.63 -8.15 38.49
C LYS A 510 9.55 -9.67 38.30
N PHE A 511 10.30 -10.21 37.31
CA PHE A 511 10.35 -11.65 37.09
C PHE A 511 10.89 -12.41 38.31
N VAL A 512 11.95 -11.89 38.94
CA VAL A 512 12.52 -12.50 40.17
C VAL A 512 11.54 -12.42 41.34
N LYS A 513 10.83 -11.31 41.48
CA LYS A 513 9.86 -11.12 42.57
C LYS A 513 8.64 -12.04 42.41
N ASP A 514 8.11 -12.13 41.18
CA ASP A 514 6.90 -12.92 40.91
C ASP A 514 7.19 -14.43 40.86
N ASN A 515 8.45 -14.82 40.62
CA ASN A 515 8.85 -16.22 40.51
C ASN A 515 9.99 -16.58 41.52
N LEU A 516 10.04 -15.93 42.67
CA LEU A 516 11.14 -16.07 43.62
C LEU A 516 11.48 -17.52 43.99
N ALA A 517 10.45 -18.35 44.18
CA ALA A 517 10.62 -19.76 44.48
C ALA A 517 11.24 -20.54 43.32
N VAL A 518 10.82 -20.26 42.08
CA VAL A 518 11.36 -20.89 40.87
C VAL A 518 12.78 -20.43 40.61
N VAL A 519 13.08 -19.15 40.79
CA VAL A 519 14.41 -18.58 40.63
C VAL A 519 15.39 -19.16 41.65
N LEU A 520 14.96 -19.31 42.93
CA LEU A 520 15.79 -19.98 43.96
C LEU A 520 16.00 -21.46 43.64
N LEU A 521 15.00 -22.16 43.16
CA LEU A 521 15.12 -23.55 42.73
C LEU A 521 16.04 -23.71 41.54
N CYS A 522 15.88 -22.86 40.52
CA CYS A 522 16.76 -22.83 39.35
C CYS A 522 18.21 -22.46 39.73
N SER A 523 18.39 -21.50 40.63
CA SER A 523 19.74 -21.14 41.08
C SER A 523 20.40 -22.28 41.87
N ALA A 524 19.65 -22.99 42.73
CA ALA A 524 20.14 -24.17 43.43
C ALA A 524 20.51 -25.30 42.47
N VAL A 525 19.68 -25.53 41.43
CA VAL A 525 19.98 -26.50 40.36
C VAL A 525 21.22 -26.10 39.59
N VAL A 526 21.37 -24.83 39.23
CA VAL A 526 22.54 -24.31 38.51
C VAL A 526 23.80 -24.47 39.39
N ILE A 527 23.75 -24.14 40.68
CA ILE A 527 24.86 -24.34 41.58
C ILE A 527 25.25 -25.83 41.70
N MET A 528 24.24 -26.72 41.78
CA MET A 528 24.46 -28.16 41.79
C MET A 528 25.09 -28.65 40.51
N LEU A 529 24.62 -28.14 39.34
CA LEU A 529 25.19 -28.48 38.04
C LEU A 529 26.63 -27.96 37.89
N ILE A 530 26.90 -26.77 38.40
CA ILE A 530 28.28 -26.22 38.45
C ILE A 530 29.18 -27.09 39.32
N LEU A 531 28.72 -27.53 40.51
CA LEU A 531 29.47 -28.43 41.34
C LEU A 531 29.71 -29.80 40.69
N ILE A 532 28.70 -30.37 40.04
CA ILE A 532 28.83 -31.61 39.26
C ILE A 532 29.78 -31.39 38.08
N SER A 533 29.69 -30.24 37.39
CA SER A 533 30.58 -29.88 36.31
C SER A 533 32.04 -29.73 36.76
N ILE A 534 32.27 -29.09 37.90
CA ILE A 534 33.60 -28.95 38.52
C ILE A 534 34.16 -30.32 38.85
N LEU A 535 33.37 -31.21 39.50
CA LEU A 535 33.74 -32.58 39.78
C LEU A 535 34.01 -33.39 38.50
N GLY A 536 33.16 -33.19 37.45
CA GLY A 536 33.34 -33.79 36.12
C GLY A 536 34.58 -33.27 35.39
N LEU A 537 34.90 -31.98 35.53
CA LEU A 537 36.14 -31.40 34.99
C LEU A 537 37.37 -31.90 35.68
N LEU A 538 37.32 -32.11 37.02
CA LEU A 538 38.40 -32.72 37.76
C LEU A 538 38.60 -34.21 37.38
N GLN A 539 37.56 -34.92 37.03
CA GLN A 539 37.66 -36.29 36.47
C GLN A 539 38.15 -36.31 35.00
N LYS A 540 37.64 -35.33 34.19
CA LYS A 540 38.06 -35.22 32.78
C LYS A 540 39.49 -34.76 32.56
N ALA A 541 40.00 -33.92 33.52
CA ALA A 541 41.43 -33.55 33.49
C ALA A 541 42.38 -34.73 33.61
N ARG A 542 41.92 -35.84 34.17
CA ARG A 542 42.65 -37.11 34.19
C ARG A 542 42.44 -37.97 32.94
N GLN A 543 41.44 -37.71 32.12
CA GLN A 543 41.16 -38.46 30.87
C GLN A 543 41.60 -37.72 29.60
N ALA A 544 41.89 -36.40 29.72
CA ALA A 544 42.19 -35.58 28.55
C ALA A 544 43.50 -35.93 27.80
N GLU A 545 44.39 -36.65 28.47
CA GLU A 545 45.66 -37.10 27.85
C GLU A 545 45.46 -38.18 26.76
N THR A 546 44.36 -38.92 26.81
CA THR A 546 44.09 -39.99 25.84
C THR A 546 43.24 -39.55 24.64
N VAL A 547 42.49 -38.44 24.78
CA VAL A 547 41.54 -37.98 23.75
C VAL A 547 42.19 -37.03 22.72
N ALA A 548 43.31 -36.40 23.08
CA ALA A 548 44.02 -35.50 22.16
C ALA A 548 44.53 -36.18 20.87
N LYS A 549 44.73 -37.47 20.91
CA LYS A 549 45.14 -38.25 19.74
C LYS A 549 44.00 -38.57 18.79
N GLN A 550 42.76 -38.69 19.26
CA GLN A 550 41.61 -38.97 18.39
C GLN A 550 41.07 -37.73 17.68
N ALA A 551 41.19 -36.57 18.31
CA ALA A 551 40.72 -35.30 17.72
C ALA A 551 41.53 -34.85 16.49
N ALA A 552 42.81 -35.28 16.38
CA ALA A 552 43.64 -34.97 15.22
C ALA A 552 43.16 -35.72 13.94
N ASP A 553 42.67 -36.94 14.09
CA ASP A 553 42.21 -37.74 12.95
C ASP A 553 40.84 -37.28 12.43
N GLU A 554 39.95 -36.84 13.33
CA GLU A 554 38.62 -36.29 12.90
C GLU A 554 38.74 -34.96 12.17
N THR A 555 39.66 -34.10 12.60
CA THR A 555 39.90 -32.80 11.94
C THR A 555 40.43 -33.00 10.52
N GLN A 556 41.23 -34.01 10.30
CA GLN A 556 41.76 -34.34 8.98
C GLN A 556 40.66 -34.87 8.04
N GLN A 557 39.69 -35.62 8.58
CA GLN A 557 38.54 -36.11 7.79
C GLN A 557 37.55 -34.98 7.47
N LEU A 558 37.35 -34.02 8.39
CA LEU A 558 36.46 -32.89 8.18
C LEU A 558 37.01 -31.92 7.12
N ASN A 559 38.33 -31.66 7.16
CA ASN A 559 38.99 -30.86 6.14
C ASN A 559 38.87 -31.49 4.74
N LYS A 560 38.94 -32.83 4.66
CA LYS A 560 38.75 -33.52 3.39
C LYS A 560 37.31 -33.41 2.85
N LYS A 561 36.30 -33.39 3.75
CA LYS A 561 34.89 -33.18 3.37
C LYS A 561 34.63 -31.75 2.95
N LEU A 562 35.25 -30.79 3.61
CA LEU A 562 35.12 -29.35 3.27
C LEU A 562 35.74 -29.08 1.88
N GLN A 563 36.88 -29.66 1.59
CA GLN A 563 37.53 -29.53 0.28
C GLN A 563 36.63 -30.04 -0.87
N ILE A 564 35.99 -31.19 -0.66
CA ILE A 564 35.03 -31.74 -1.64
C ILE A 564 33.80 -30.84 -1.81
N ALA A 565 33.32 -30.20 -0.72
CA ALA A 565 32.18 -29.31 -0.80
C ALA A 565 32.49 -28.00 -1.54
N VAL A 566 33.71 -27.46 -1.34
CA VAL A 566 34.21 -26.29 -2.06
C VAL A 566 34.34 -26.57 -3.55
N GLU A 567 34.98 -27.71 -3.94
CA GLU A 567 35.08 -28.11 -5.35
C GLU A 567 33.69 -28.27 -6.02
N LYS A 568 32.70 -28.75 -5.25
CA LYS A 568 31.33 -28.90 -5.76
C LYS A 568 30.61 -27.55 -5.96
N ALA A 569 30.86 -26.62 -5.08
CA ALA A 569 30.33 -25.26 -5.19
C ALA A 569 30.97 -24.49 -6.35
N GLU A 570 32.28 -24.62 -6.53
CA GLU A 570 33.01 -24.01 -7.64
C GLU A 570 32.57 -24.59 -9.00
N SER A 571 32.37 -25.89 -9.08
CA SER A 571 31.88 -26.52 -10.32
C SER A 571 30.45 -26.10 -10.66
N ALA A 572 29.58 -25.90 -9.67
CA ALA A 572 28.23 -25.42 -9.87
C ALA A 572 28.21 -23.96 -10.35
N ASN A 573 29.10 -23.14 -9.80
CA ASN A 573 29.25 -21.74 -10.22
C ASN A 573 29.80 -21.60 -11.65
N LEU A 574 30.75 -22.50 -12.00
CA LEU A 574 31.27 -22.58 -13.36
C LEU A 574 30.18 -22.99 -14.36
N ALA A 575 29.36 -23.98 -14.00
CA ALA A 575 28.25 -24.43 -14.84
C ALA A 575 27.21 -23.32 -15.07
N LYS A 576 26.88 -22.51 -14.00
CA LYS A 576 26.01 -21.35 -14.09
C LYS A 576 26.53 -20.31 -15.09
N THR A 577 27.82 -19.99 -15.00
CA THR A 577 28.46 -19.01 -15.87
C THR A 577 28.51 -19.48 -17.33
N ASN A 578 28.82 -20.75 -17.55
CA ASN A 578 28.85 -21.32 -18.90
C ASN A 578 27.45 -21.35 -19.52
N PHE A 579 26.43 -21.67 -18.73
CA PHE A 579 25.04 -21.65 -19.18
C PHE A 579 24.62 -20.27 -19.64
N LEU A 580 24.89 -19.23 -18.86
CA LEU A 580 24.56 -17.85 -19.22
C LEU A 580 25.32 -17.39 -20.47
N ASN A 581 26.58 -17.70 -20.61
CA ASN A 581 27.36 -17.36 -21.79
C ASN A 581 26.80 -18.03 -23.08
N ASN A 582 26.44 -19.32 -22.99
CA ASN A 582 25.86 -20.03 -24.13
C ASN A 582 24.49 -19.45 -24.51
N MET A 583 23.63 -19.21 -23.51
CA MET A 583 22.31 -18.58 -23.75
C MET A 583 22.42 -17.21 -24.44
N SER A 584 23.42 -16.42 -24.08
CA SER A 584 23.64 -15.15 -24.76
C SER A 584 24.02 -15.31 -26.22
N HIS A 585 24.91 -16.24 -26.51
CA HIS A 585 25.29 -16.49 -27.90
C HIS A 585 24.09 -16.96 -28.73
N ASP A 586 23.27 -17.86 -28.13
CA ASP A 586 22.13 -18.48 -28.82
C ASP A 586 20.96 -17.46 -29.02
N ILE A 587 20.88 -16.43 -28.18
CA ILE A 587 19.92 -15.33 -28.35
C ILE A 587 20.49 -14.23 -29.28
N ARG A 588 21.78 -13.90 -29.19
CA ARG A 588 22.41 -12.87 -29.99
C ARG A 588 22.36 -13.20 -31.49
N THR A 589 22.59 -14.47 -31.83
CA THR A 589 22.65 -14.91 -33.24
C THR A 589 21.32 -14.66 -33.99
N PRO A 590 20.15 -15.15 -33.53
CA PRO A 590 18.88 -14.87 -34.20
C PRO A 590 18.53 -13.38 -34.16
N MET A 591 18.87 -12.68 -33.06
CA MET A 591 18.61 -11.24 -32.96
C MET A 591 19.39 -10.42 -33.99
N ASN A 592 20.67 -10.71 -34.20
CA ASN A 592 21.46 -10.04 -35.24
C ASN A 592 20.93 -10.32 -36.63
N VAL A 593 20.39 -11.51 -36.88
CA VAL A 593 19.76 -11.85 -38.17
C VAL A 593 18.47 -11.03 -38.34
N ILE A 594 17.63 -10.93 -37.31
CA ILE A 594 16.41 -10.12 -37.34
C ILE A 594 16.73 -8.65 -37.61
N LEU A 595 17.70 -8.09 -36.87
CA LEU A 595 18.14 -6.71 -37.06
C LEU A 595 18.75 -6.47 -38.44
N GLY A 596 19.55 -7.41 -38.94
CA GLY A 596 20.16 -7.34 -40.28
C GLY A 596 19.09 -7.32 -41.39
N TYR A 597 18.08 -8.19 -41.32
CA TYR A 597 16.96 -8.15 -42.27
C TYR A 597 16.12 -6.87 -42.11
N ASN A 598 15.92 -6.42 -40.89
CA ASN A 598 15.20 -5.17 -40.63
C ASN A 598 15.94 -3.94 -41.23
N GLN A 599 17.25 -3.90 -41.13
CA GLN A 599 18.08 -2.85 -41.77
C GLN A 599 18.05 -2.92 -43.30
N MET A 600 18.05 -4.16 -43.85
CA MET A 600 17.91 -4.35 -45.31
C MET A 600 16.54 -3.90 -45.82
N LEU A 601 15.50 -4.14 -45.01
CA LEU A 601 14.14 -3.65 -45.28
C LEU A 601 14.10 -2.12 -45.27
N GLY A 602 14.70 -1.49 -44.28
CA GLY A 602 14.77 -0.03 -44.14
C GLY A 602 15.39 0.68 -45.36
N LYS A 603 16.39 0.04 -46.01
CA LYS A 603 17.02 0.57 -47.20
C LYS A 603 16.14 0.52 -48.46
N ARG A 604 15.03 -0.25 -48.44
CA ARG A 604 14.14 -0.47 -49.57
C ARG A 604 12.74 0.11 -49.39
N LEU A 605 12.42 0.52 -48.16
CA LEU A 605 11.14 1.11 -47.82
C LEU A 605 11.13 2.59 -48.23
N THR A 606 10.09 3.00 -48.91
CA THR A 606 9.85 4.39 -49.32
C THR A 606 8.64 5.00 -48.60
N ASP A 607 7.80 4.17 -48.01
CA ASP A 607 6.64 4.62 -47.24
C ASP A 607 7.08 5.10 -45.83
N PRO A 608 6.78 6.37 -45.49
CA PRO A 608 7.19 6.93 -44.17
C PRO A 608 6.65 6.16 -42.96
N LYS A 609 5.46 5.56 -43.07
CA LYS A 609 4.87 4.76 -41.97
C LYS A 609 5.59 3.43 -41.79
N LEU A 610 5.96 2.78 -42.86
CA LEU A 610 6.69 1.52 -42.81
C LEU A 610 8.12 1.72 -42.35
N LEU A 611 8.73 2.87 -42.69
CA LEU A 611 10.05 3.29 -42.17
C LEU A 611 10.02 3.54 -40.64
N ASP A 612 8.92 4.09 -40.14
CA ASP A 612 8.76 4.27 -38.67
C ASP A 612 8.65 2.92 -37.95
N TYR A 613 7.90 1.99 -38.49
CA TYR A 613 7.83 0.63 -37.94
C TYR A 613 9.18 -0.08 -37.98
N GLN A 614 9.92 0.05 -39.07
CA GLN A 614 11.26 -0.50 -39.21
C GLN A 614 12.19 0.04 -38.14
N LYS A 615 12.18 1.37 -37.91
CA LYS A 615 12.98 2.00 -36.85
C LYS A 615 12.62 1.51 -35.47
N LYS A 616 11.33 1.33 -35.17
CA LYS A 616 10.86 0.80 -33.88
C LYS A 616 11.30 -0.65 -33.64
N ILE A 617 11.28 -1.48 -34.68
CA ILE A 617 11.81 -2.86 -34.60
C ILE A 617 13.31 -2.82 -34.30
N GLU A 618 14.07 -1.95 -34.98
CA GLU A 618 15.51 -1.79 -34.79
C GLU A 618 15.83 -1.34 -33.37
N GLN A 619 15.12 -0.33 -32.84
CA GLN A 619 15.28 0.17 -31.49
C GLN A 619 14.97 -0.92 -30.46
N SER A 620 13.86 -1.65 -30.63
CA SER A 620 13.48 -2.72 -29.72
C SER A 620 14.47 -3.88 -29.73
N GLY A 621 14.97 -4.26 -30.89
CA GLY A 621 15.98 -5.31 -31.03
C GLY A 621 17.32 -4.93 -30.39
N ASN A 622 17.76 -3.69 -30.59
CA ASN A 622 18.97 -3.16 -29.96
C ASN A 622 18.82 -3.07 -28.44
N MET A 623 17.64 -2.67 -27.94
CA MET A 623 17.35 -2.66 -26.51
C MET A 623 17.39 -4.07 -25.91
N LEU A 624 16.83 -5.07 -26.59
CA LEU A 624 16.87 -6.47 -26.11
C LEU A 624 18.31 -6.98 -26.03
N LEU A 625 19.14 -6.70 -27.04
CA LEU A 625 20.56 -7.04 -27.02
C LEU A 625 21.30 -6.38 -25.87
N SER A 626 20.99 -5.12 -25.58
CA SER A 626 21.56 -4.39 -24.42
C SER A 626 21.20 -5.05 -23.09
N ILE A 627 19.95 -5.44 -22.90
CA ILE A 627 19.50 -6.15 -21.68
C ILE A 627 20.25 -7.47 -21.50
N ILE A 628 20.38 -8.24 -22.57
CA ILE A 628 21.10 -9.53 -22.52
C ILE A 628 22.57 -9.32 -22.16
N ASN A 629 23.23 -8.31 -22.74
CA ASN A 629 24.60 -7.98 -22.40
C ASN A 629 24.73 -7.56 -20.92
N ASN A 630 23.84 -6.74 -20.42
CA ASN A 630 23.84 -6.31 -19.01
C ASN A 630 23.66 -7.50 -18.04
N VAL A 631 22.82 -8.48 -18.37
CA VAL A 631 22.64 -9.69 -17.56
C VAL A 631 23.93 -10.53 -17.54
N LEU A 632 24.61 -10.61 -18.66
CA LEU A 632 25.90 -11.31 -18.74
C LEU A 632 27.02 -10.63 -17.97
N ASP A 633 27.08 -9.30 -18.08
CA ASP A 633 28.08 -8.53 -17.37
C ASP A 633 27.86 -8.66 -15.86
N MET A 634 26.60 -8.66 -15.43
CA MET A 634 26.26 -8.95 -14.03
C MET A 634 26.69 -10.35 -13.59
N ALA A 635 26.48 -11.35 -14.43
CA ALA A 635 26.91 -12.72 -14.15
C ALA A 635 28.44 -12.87 -14.10
N ARG A 636 29.16 -12.11 -14.92
CA ARG A 636 30.65 -12.04 -14.88
C ARG A 636 31.16 -11.36 -13.62
N ILE A 637 30.49 -10.27 -13.19
CA ILE A 637 30.80 -9.58 -11.93
C ILE A 637 30.55 -10.51 -10.73
N GLU A 638 29.38 -11.16 -10.68
CA GLU A 638 29.05 -12.12 -9.60
C GLU A 638 30.04 -13.30 -9.52
N SER A 639 30.55 -13.75 -10.67
CA SER A 639 31.49 -14.86 -10.71
C SER A 639 32.95 -14.44 -10.44
N GLY A 640 33.19 -13.14 -10.20
CA GLY A 640 34.55 -12.60 -9.94
C GLY A 640 35.52 -12.71 -11.13
N ARG A 641 34.99 -12.84 -12.36
CA ARG A 641 35.79 -13.00 -13.59
C ARG A 641 35.90 -11.69 -14.40
N VAL A 642 35.71 -10.59 -13.76
CA VAL A 642 35.98 -9.28 -14.39
C VAL A 642 37.46 -9.00 -14.21
N GLU A 643 38.21 -9.06 -15.29
CA GLU A 643 39.57 -8.57 -15.34
C GLU A 643 39.53 -7.09 -15.73
N LEU A 644 40.07 -6.26 -14.88
CA LEU A 644 40.28 -4.85 -15.21
C LEU A 644 41.56 -4.74 -16.04
N ASP A 645 41.42 -4.25 -17.26
CA ASP A 645 42.53 -3.91 -18.11
C ASP A 645 42.86 -2.45 -17.83
N GLU A 646 43.83 -2.23 -16.95
CA GLU A 646 44.27 -0.88 -16.55
C GLU A 646 45.41 -0.43 -17.46
N ASP A 647 45.15 0.57 -18.25
CA ASP A 647 46.16 1.19 -19.10
C ASP A 647 46.26 2.71 -18.84
N TYR A 648 47.46 3.25 -19.08
CA TYR A 648 47.71 4.69 -18.98
C TYR A 648 47.21 5.37 -20.25
N VAL A 649 46.05 6.01 -20.17
CA VAL A 649 45.50 6.78 -21.28
C VAL A 649 45.60 8.28 -20.99
N LYS A 650 45.90 9.06 -22.01
CA LYS A 650 45.86 10.53 -21.88
C LYS A 650 44.39 10.93 -21.74
N VAL A 651 44.04 11.59 -20.62
CA VAL A 651 42.68 12.10 -20.37
C VAL A 651 42.18 12.96 -21.54
N SER A 652 43.08 13.76 -22.14
CA SER A 652 42.74 14.56 -23.32
C SER A 652 42.36 13.78 -24.56
N SER A 653 42.80 12.51 -24.69
CA SER A 653 42.40 11.64 -25.79
C SER A 653 40.99 11.12 -25.57
N ILE A 654 40.65 10.69 -24.35
CA ILE A 654 39.31 10.26 -23.97
C ILE A 654 38.28 11.39 -24.12
N LEU A 655 38.66 12.59 -23.64
CA LEU A 655 37.80 13.76 -23.74
C LEU A 655 37.55 14.13 -25.22
N ARG A 656 38.54 14.01 -26.06
CA ARG A 656 38.41 14.32 -27.49
C ARG A 656 37.45 13.33 -28.18
N GLU A 657 37.57 12.01 -27.92
CA GLU A 657 36.63 11.02 -28.45
C GLU A 657 35.20 11.28 -27.97
N PHE A 658 35.06 11.70 -26.71
CA PHE A 658 33.79 12.08 -26.14
C PHE A 658 33.19 13.31 -26.83
N TYR A 659 34.00 14.32 -27.04
CA TYR A 659 33.56 15.56 -27.71
C TYR A 659 33.15 15.30 -29.15
N ASP A 660 33.93 14.53 -29.91
CA ASP A 660 33.60 14.18 -31.30
C ASP A 660 32.24 13.51 -31.42
N VAL A 661 31.92 12.59 -30.51
CA VAL A 661 30.62 11.87 -30.48
C VAL A 661 29.47 12.84 -30.18
N PHE A 662 29.62 13.68 -29.16
CA PHE A 662 28.56 14.61 -28.77
C PHE A 662 28.41 15.82 -29.67
N GLU A 663 29.49 16.26 -30.31
CA GLU A 663 29.46 17.34 -31.30
C GLU A 663 28.66 16.95 -32.53
N GLU A 664 28.85 15.70 -33.03
CA GLU A 664 28.03 15.16 -34.12
C GLU A 664 26.55 15.05 -33.76
N GLU A 665 26.23 14.59 -32.56
CA GLU A 665 24.86 14.50 -32.05
C GLU A 665 24.24 15.89 -31.89
N ALA A 666 25.00 16.85 -31.35
CA ALA A 666 24.54 18.22 -31.16
C ALA A 666 24.28 18.92 -32.52
N GLN A 667 25.17 18.74 -33.50
CA GLN A 667 24.97 19.25 -34.84
C GLN A 667 23.69 18.68 -35.50
N ARG A 668 23.46 17.38 -35.33
CA ARG A 668 22.25 16.72 -35.83
C ARG A 668 20.97 17.28 -35.22
N LYS A 669 21.03 17.74 -33.95
CA LYS A 669 19.91 18.35 -33.22
C LYS A 669 19.86 19.88 -33.33
N GLY A 670 20.80 20.53 -34.04
CA GLY A 670 20.84 21.98 -34.18
C GLY A 670 21.21 22.71 -32.88
N ILE A 671 21.94 22.05 -31.98
CA ILE A 671 22.39 22.60 -30.69
C ILE A 671 23.87 22.94 -30.78
N THR A 672 24.26 24.08 -30.24
CA THR A 672 25.68 24.44 -30.14
C THR A 672 26.31 23.71 -28.96
N PHE A 673 27.25 22.82 -29.22
CA PHE A 673 28.01 22.12 -28.20
C PHE A 673 29.25 22.95 -27.83
N LEU A 674 29.33 23.37 -26.57
CA LEU A 674 30.47 24.13 -26.06
C LEU A 674 31.16 23.25 -25.00
N HIS A 675 32.45 23.13 -25.11
CA HIS A 675 33.30 22.48 -24.13
C HIS A 675 34.49 23.36 -23.77
N GLU A 676 34.94 23.21 -22.54
CA GLU A 676 36.10 23.97 -22.04
C GLU A 676 37.07 22.98 -21.39
N ASP A 677 38.25 22.84 -21.96
CA ASP A 677 39.28 21.93 -21.47
C ASP A 677 40.14 22.62 -20.42
N ASN A 678 39.89 22.32 -19.15
CA ASN A 678 40.71 22.78 -18.03
C ASN A 678 41.64 21.67 -17.49
N VAL A 679 41.94 20.67 -18.29
CA VAL A 679 42.87 19.60 -17.91
C VAL A 679 44.27 19.93 -18.38
N VAL A 680 45.15 20.23 -17.42
CA VAL A 680 46.58 20.52 -17.64
C VAL A 680 47.37 19.20 -17.67
#